data_2ca227176d16f1342a48e41a3a1d273f
#
_entry.id   2ca227176d16f1342a48e41a3a1d273f
#
_cell.length_a   1.000
_cell.length_b   1.000
_cell.length_c   1.000
_cell.angle_alpha   90.00
_cell.angle_beta   90.00
_cell.angle_gamma   90.00
#
_symmetry.space_group_name_H-M   'P 1'
#
loop_
_entity.id
_entity.type
_entity.pdbx_description
1 polymer ?
#
loop_
_entity_poly.entity_id
_entity_poly.type
_entity_poly.pdbx_seq_one_letter_code
_entity_poly.pdbx_strand_id
1 'polypeptide(L)'
;MAFLHSENSNQRWRLRGPWLAGAIALLLASDAAAAGWRTRGSQIVDANGKVVRIAGVNWFGLETGNYAPHGLWARGYKEMMDQMKSLGYNTIRLPYSNQLFNAGSVPNGIDFGKNADLAGLTGLQIMDKVVAYAGQVGLKVILDRHRPDAGGQSELWYTGAYPESRWIADWKMLAARYAGNDTVVGADLHNEPHGPACWGCGNAAVDWRLAAQRAGDAILSVNPEWLIIVEGVESHNGSSYWWGGNLMGAGTAPVQLSLPDRVVYSAHDYPASVYPQSYFSSSNYPNNLADIWDRHWGYLKKNNIAPVLLGEFGTKLQTASDQQWFNTMVNYLGTGEGGFHWTFWSWNPNSGDTGGILADDWYSVQQAKQTKLATIQFALGSGGTGTTPPVTPPTPPNPPTPPTPPTTFSCAISYVNRNDWGSGFTADVKISQTGGTALSNWQLAWSFGGNQKLTQIWNANFTQNAQAVAVRDPGWATIPAGGNYTFGFNAQYTGTNTKPAAFTLNGTACSGGSGAQPPPPPPPTPPTPPQPPTPPPPTSGACSVLYTVTSDWGNGFVTNMTITNRSSKAWNGWNLAWAFGGTQRVTSLWNGTVSQAGSAVSVRNAAYNGQIAPGGTVSVGFQGTYSGSNPRPSLFTVNGAACQ
;
A
#
# COMPACT_ATOMS: atom_id res chain seq x y z
N MET A 1 14.19 39.64 72.99
CA MET A 1 15.24 39.28 73.96
C MET A 1 16.09 38.25 73.26
N ALA A 2 17.20 38.71 72.78
CA ALA A 2 18.52 38.85 73.33
C ALA A 2 19.32 37.55 73.06
N PHE A 3 20.26 37.64 72.11
CA PHE A 3 21.73 37.67 72.30
C PHE A 3 22.36 36.27 72.56
N LEU A 4 23.47 35.82 72.05
CA LEU A 4 24.69 36.33 71.40
C LEU A 4 25.60 35.13 71.09
N HIS A 5 26.43 35.24 70.05
CA HIS A 5 27.88 34.99 69.96
C HIS A 5 28.44 33.67 70.46
N SER A 6 29.42 33.05 69.86
CA SER A 6 30.68 33.46 69.22
C SER A 6 31.40 32.22 68.67
N GLU A 7 32.06 32.37 67.57
CA GLU A 7 33.49 32.31 67.27
C GLU A 7 34.29 31.01 67.39
N ASN A 8 34.89 30.75 66.23
CA ASN A 8 36.26 30.34 65.92
C ASN A 8 36.84 29.03 66.41
N SER A 9 37.29 28.21 65.52
CA SER A 9 38.72 28.03 65.33
C SER A 9 39.09 27.13 64.13
N ASN A 10 40.08 27.60 63.42
CA ASN A 10 40.84 26.92 62.36
C ASN A 10 41.47 25.61 62.82
N GLN A 11 41.45 24.59 62.00
CA GLN A 11 42.62 23.72 61.81
C GLN A 11 42.71 23.22 60.36
N ARG A 12 43.80 23.56 59.69
CA ARG A 12 44.29 23.08 58.45
C ARG A 12 44.90 21.69 58.64
N TRP A 13 44.41 20.72 57.87
CA TRP A 13 45.19 19.52 57.50
C TRP A 13 45.31 19.40 56.00
N ARG A 14 46.55 19.51 55.53
CA ARG A 14 46.97 19.19 54.20
C ARG A 14 47.19 17.68 54.14
N LEU A 15 46.45 16.98 53.22
CA LEU A 15 46.88 15.68 52.72
C LEU A 15 46.85 15.71 51.20
N ARG A 16 48.03 15.46 50.66
CA ARG A 16 48.24 15.24 49.20
C ARG A 16 47.80 13.83 48.84
N GLY A 17 47.01 13.65 47.80
CA GLY A 17 46.72 12.39 47.15
C GLY A 17 46.26 12.62 45.67
N PRO A 18 46.53 11.72 44.77
CA PRO A 18 46.78 12.02 43.35
C PRO A 18 45.54 12.28 42.54
N TRP A 19 45.72 13.09 41.51
CA TRP A 19 44.74 13.43 40.47
C TRP A 19 44.31 12.20 39.70
N LEU A 20 43.07 11.74 39.85
CA LEU A 20 42.36 10.91 38.87
C LEU A 20 41.57 11.84 37.95
N ALA A 21 42.11 12.06 36.79
CA ALA A 21 41.40 12.72 35.70
C ALA A 21 40.29 11.76 35.22
N GLY A 22 39.06 11.93 35.70
CA GLY A 22 37.89 11.29 35.16
C GLY A 22 37.55 11.96 33.82
N ALA A 23 37.90 11.31 32.72
CA ALA A 23 37.41 11.68 31.41
C ALA A 23 35.89 11.40 31.38
N ILE A 24 35.07 12.43 31.47
CA ILE A 24 33.65 12.38 31.11
C ILE A 24 33.63 12.25 29.58
N ALA A 25 33.49 11.03 29.09
CA ALA A 25 33.12 10.79 27.70
C ALA A 25 31.68 11.29 27.52
N LEU A 26 31.51 12.50 26.99
CA LEU A 26 30.26 12.88 26.34
C LEU A 26 30.05 11.90 25.21
N LEU A 27 29.17 10.95 25.42
CA LEU A 27 28.51 10.22 24.34
C LEU A 27 27.66 11.23 23.58
N LEU A 28 28.26 11.87 22.57
CA LEU A 28 27.51 12.45 21.48
C LEU A 28 26.80 11.27 20.80
N ALA A 29 25.55 11.02 21.20
CA ALA A 29 24.64 10.28 20.33
C ALA A 29 24.62 11.07 19.04
N SER A 30 25.34 10.60 18.03
CA SER A 30 25.09 11.03 16.67
C SER A 30 23.68 10.58 16.37
N ASP A 31 22.72 11.52 16.42
CA ASP A 31 21.47 11.34 15.73
C ASP A 31 21.84 10.95 14.30
N ALA A 32 21.71 9.68 13.96
CA ALA A 32 21.72 9.25 12.58
C ALA A 32 20.56 10.02 11.94
N ALA A 33 20.88 11.06 11.19
CA ALA A 33 19.89 11.90 10.54
C ALA A 33 18.99 10.95 9.73
N ALA A 34 17.71 10.87 10.07
CA ALA A 34 16.75 10.09 9.32
C ALA A 34 16.85 10.51 7.86
N ALA A 35 16.99 9.53 6.94
CA ALA A 35 17.30 9.80 5.55
C ALA A 35 16.14 10.48 4.78
N GLY A 36 14.93 10.47 5.35
CA GLY A 36 13.70 11.01 4.74
C GLY A 36 13.44 12.50 5.03
N TRP A 37 12.35 13.00 4.49
CA TRP A 37 11.83 14.32 4.81
C TRP A 37 11.27 14.35 6.23
N ARG A 38 11.38 15.51 6.90
CA ARG A 38 10.80 15.72 8.23
C ARG A 38 10.23 17.14 8.37
N THR A 39 9.40 17.34 9.37
CA THR A 39 8.84 18.67 9.66
C THR A 39 9.77 19.45 10.60
N ARG A 40 9.78 20.77 10.48
CA ARG A 40 10.47 21.71 11.35
C ARG A 40 9.63 22.97 11.47
N GLY A 41 8.87 23.09 12.56
CA GLY A 41 7.85 24.13 12.66
C GLY A 41 6.85 24.01 11.52
N SER A 42 6.63 25.06 10.75
CA SER A 42 5.70 25.07 9.60
C SER A 42 6.36 24.70 8.26
N GLN A 43 7.57 24.16 8.27
CA GLN A 43 8.32 23.77 7.09
C GLN A 43 8.51 22.27 7.01
N ILE A 44 8.66 21.76 5.80
CA ILE A 44 9.22 20.43 5.52
C ILE A 44 10.70 20.65 5.14
N VAL A 45 11.59 19.81 5.67
CA VAL A 45 13.02 19.83 5.34
C VAL A 45 13.48 18.44 4.89
N ASP A 46 14.46 18.41 4.01
CA ASP A 46 15.12 17.17 3.60
C ASP A 46 16.09 16.63 4.66
N ALA A 47 16.74 15.52 4.38
CA ALA A 47 17.73 14.91 5.26
C ALA A 47 18.88 15.85 5.65
N ASN A 48 19.21 16.83 4.79
CA ASN A 48 20.26 17.83 5.02
C ASN A 48 19.75 19.07 5.76
N GLY A 49 18.47 19.11 6.14
CA GLY A 49 17.84 20.27 6.78
C GLY A 49 17.49 21.41 5.84
N LYS A 50 17.60 21.20 4.51
CA LYS A 50 17.20 22.19 3.50
C LYS A 50 15.69 22.18 3.36
N VAL A 51 15.09 23.38 3.28
CA VAL A 51 13.65 23.52 3.06
C VAL A 51 13.26 22.93 1.70
N VAL A 52 12.24 22.09 1.71
CA VAL A 52 11.58 21.56 0.54
C VAL A 52 10.12 22.01 0.52
N ARG A 53 9.57 22.17 -0.66
CA ARG A 53 8.18 22.55 -0.83
C ARG A 53 7.52 21.65 -1.87
N ILE A 54 6.42 21.03 -1.50
CA ILE A 54 5.59 20.24 -2.41
C ILE A 54 4.87 21.21 -3.34
N ALA A 55 5.01 21.00 -4.65
CA ALA A 55 4.31 21.70 -5.72
C ALA A 55 3.95 20.64 -6.78
N GLY A 56 2.77 20.05 -6.69
CA GLY A 56 2.47 18.83 -7.41
C GLY A 56 1.07 18.78 -8.02
N VAL A 57 0.74 17.59 -8.50
CA VAL A 57 -0.56 17.24 -9.07
C VAL A 57 -1.09 15.95 -8.47
N ASN A 58 -2.41 15.82 -8.41
CA ASN A 58 -3.09 14.56 -8.19
C ASN A 58 -3.21 13.81 -9.51
N TRP A 59 -2.85 12.52 -9.54
CA TRP A 59 -3.05 11.65 -10.70
C TRP A 59 -3.88 10.45 -10.30
N PHE A 60 -5.20 10.57 -10.48
CA PHE A 60 -6.15 9.59 -10.02
C PHE A 60 -6.40 8.45 -11.02
N GLY A 61 -6.96 7.34 -10.53
CA GLY A 61 -7.35 6.17 -11.31
C GLY A 61 -7.14 4.84 -10.58
N LEU A 62 -6.08 4.69 -9.76
CA LEU A 62 -5.82 3.45 -9.00
C LEU A 62 -6.90 3.17 -7.93
N GLU A 63 -7.63 4.19 -7.49
CA GLU A 63 -8.75 4.10 -6.55
C GLU A 63 -10.05 3.71 -7.23
N THR A 64 -10.11 3.76 -8.55
CA THR A 64 -11.31 3.48 -9.35
C THR A 64 -11.38 2.02 -9.81
N GLY A 65 -12.45 1.62 -10.49
CA GLY A 65 -12.57 0.30 -11.12
C GLY A 65 -11.58 0.03 -12.27
N ASN A 66 -10.77 1.03 -12.64
CA ASN A 66 -9.67 0.81 -13.57
C ASN A 66 -8.43 0.21 -12.89
N TYR A 67 -8.24 0.38 -11.59
CA TYR A 67 -7.08 -0.10 -10.83
C TYR A 67 -5.74 0.26 -11.50
N ALA A 68 -5.72 1.38 -12.21
CA ALA A 68 -4.59 1.95 -12.94
C ALA A 68 -4.79 3.46 -13.06
N PRO A 69 -3.71 4.28 -13.11
CA PRO A 69 -3.87 5.71 -13.35
C PRO A 69 -4.65 5.98 -14.63
N HIS A 70 -5.55 6.96 -14.62
CA HIS A 70 -6.33 7.29 -15.79
C HIS A 70 -5.46 7.94 -16.88
N GLY A 71 -5.89 7.75 -18.13
CA GLY A 71 -5.20 8.24 -19.34
C GLY A 71 -4.26 7.24 -19.96
N LEU A 72 -4.02 6.08 -19.35
CA LEU A 72 -3.16 5.03 -19.92
C LEU A 72 -3.76 4.39 -21.18
N TRP A 73 -5.04 4.61 -21.47
CA TRP A 73 -5.66 4.29 -22.76
C TRP A 73 -5.27 5.26 -23.88
N ALA A 74 -4.86 6.49 -23.52
CA ALA A 74 -4.50 7.53 -24.48
C ALA A 74 -2.97 7.66 -24.63
N ARG A 75 -2.21 7.56 -23.53
CA ARG A 75 -0.76 7.86 -23.48
C ARG A 75 0.04 6.85 -22.68
N GLY A 76 1.36 6.90 -22.86
CA GLY A 76 2.31 6.21 -22.00
C GLY A 76 2.44 6.90 -20.62
N TYR A 77 2.50 6.11 -19.54
CA TYR A 77 2.65 6.67 -18.19
C TYR A 77 3.94 7.47 -18.02
N LYS A 78 5.02 7.02 -18.65
CA LYS A 78 6.32 7.72 -18.63
C LYS A 78 6.23 9.09 -19.30
N GLU A 79 5.62 9.14 -20.47
CA GLU A 79 5.41 10.37 -21.22
C GLU A 79 4.59 11.41 -20.43
N MET A 80 3.55 10.96 -19.70
CA MET A 80 2.77 11.85 -18.83
C MET A 80 3.62 12.41 -17.68
N MET A 81 4.45 11.55 -17.07
CA MET A 81 5.30 11.98 -15.96
C MET A 81 6.44 12.89 -16.40
N ASP A 82 7.00 12.68 -17.60
CA ASP A 82 7.96 13.57 -18.22
C ASP A 82 7.34 14.95 -18.46
N GLN A 83 6.07 14.98 -18.91
CA GLN A 83 5.35 16.24 -19.08
C GLN A 83 5.07 16.91 -17.73
N MET A 84 4.65 16.18 -16.69
CA MET A 84 4.52 16.74 -15.34
C MET A 84 5.83 17.40 -14.91
N LYS A 85 6.95 16.71 -15.07
CA LYS A 85 8.27 17.23 -14.72
C LYS A 85 8.64 18.46 -15.54
N SER A 86 8.41 18.43 -16.84
CA SER A 86 8.73 19.55 -17.74
C SER A 86 7.92 20.82 -17.46
N LEU A 87 6.70 20.64 -16.93
CA LEU A 87 5.83 21.73 -16.49
C LEU A 87 6.19 22.28 -15.09
N GLY A 88 7.22 21.71 -14.42
CA GLY A 88 7.75 22.19 -13.14
C GLY A 88 7.12 21.56 -11.90
N TYR A 89 6.24 20.57 -12.04
CA TYR A 89 5.74 19.81 -10.90
C TYR A 89 6.87 18.96 -10.31
N ASN A 90 6.84 18.79 -8.99
CA ASN A 90 7.87 18.03 -8.28
C ASN A 90 7.32 16.83 -7.50
N THR A 91 6.00 16.72 -7.38
CA THR A 91 5.34 15.68 -6.58
C THR A 91 4.05 15.21 -7.26
N ILE A 92 3.77 13.93 -7.17
CA ILE A 92 2.48 13.32 -7.54
C ILE A 92 1.81 12.87 -6.24
N ARG A 93 0.60 13.36 -5.94
CA ARG A 93 -0.30 12.70 -5.00
C ARG A 93 -1.05 11.63 -5.78
N LEU A 94 -0.92 10.38 -5.35
CA LEU A 94 -1.36 9.20 -6.08
C LEU A 94 -2.48 8.49 -5.33
N PRO A 95 -3.75 8.79 -5.65
CA PRO A 95 -4.91 8.13 -5.07
C PRO A 95 -4.94 6.62 -5.32
N TYR A 96 -5.34 5.83 -4.31
CA TYR A 96 -5.59 4.41 -4.42
C TYR A 96 -6.77 3.97 -3.53
N SER A 97 -7.34 2.79 -3.78
CA SER A 97 -8.31 2.15 -2.90
C SER A 97 -7.73 0.92 -2.19
N ASN A 98 -8.25 0.57 -0.99
CA ASN A 98 -7.88 -0.70 -0.37
C ASN A 98 -8.23 -1.90 -1.26
N GLN A 99 -9.27 -1.77 -2.08
CA GLN A 99 -9.67 -2.79 -3.05
C GLN A 99 -8.59 -3.07 -4.10
N LEU A 100 -7.73 -2.10 -4.41
CA LEU A 100 -6.59 -2.27 -5.35
C LEU A 100 -5.76 -3.52 -5.03
N PHE A 101 -5.63 -3.87 -3.76
CA PHE A 101 -4.82 -4.99 -3.27
C PHE A 101 -5.56 -6.33 -3.22
N ASN A 102 -6.81 -6.38 -3.63
CA ASN A 102 -7.57 -7.61 -3.69
C ASN A 102 -7.20 -8.41 -4.96
N ALA A 103 -7.16 -9.74 -4.85
CA ALA A 103 -6.79 -10.62 -5.96
C ALA A 103 -7.69 -10.49 -7.21
N GLY A 104 -8.94 -10.02 -7.04
CA GLY A 104 -9.88 -9.79 -8.14
C GLY A 104 -9.80 -8.40 -8.77
N SER A 105 -8.93 -7.51 -8.30
CA SER A 105 -8.77 -6.15 -8.83
C SER A 105 -7.83 -6.17 -10.03
N VAL A 106 -8.41 -6.40 -11.21
CA VAL A 106 -7.67 -6.50 -12.47
C VAL A 106 -7.57 -5.14 -13.14
N PRO A 107 -6.34 -4.60 -13.36
CA PRO A 107 -6.16 -3.34 -14.07
C PRO A 107 -6.74 -3.39 -15.48
N ASN A 108 -7.38 -2.31 -15.88
CA ASN A 108 -8.00 -2.15 -17.21
C ASN A 108 -7.90 -0.70 -17.69
N GLY A 109 -8.32 -0.44 -18.92
CA GLY A 109 -8.19 0.89 -19.51
C GLY A 109 -6.72 1.25 -19.83
N ILE A 110 -5.91 0.29 -20.23
CA ILE A 110 -4.49 0.47 -20.56
C ILE A 110 -4.25 0.09 -22.02
N ASP A 111 -3.71 1.01 -22.80
CA ASP A 111 -3.15 0.72 -24.13
C ASP A 111 -1.75 0.12 -23.97
N PHE A 112 -1.64 -1.18 -24.08
CA PHE A 112 -0.36 -1.89 -23.95
C PHE A 112 0.60 -1.64 -25.13
N GLY A 113 0.12 -1.06 -26.23
CA GLY A 113 1.00 -0.58 -27.30
C GLY A 113 1.86 0.62 -26.83
N LYS A 114 1.32 1.42 -25.91
CA LYS A 114 2.00 2.58 -25.32
C LYS A 114 2.61 2.27 -23.94
N ASN A 115 2.14 1.22 -23.29
CA ASN A 115 2.50 0.84 -21.91
C ASN A 115 2.83 -0.66 -21.86
N ALA A 116 3.70 -1.14 -22.75
CA ALA A 116 3.98 -2.57 -22.88
C ALA A 116 4.51 -3.22 -21.59
N ASP A 117 5.23 -2.46 -20.77
CA ASP A 117 5.80 -2.90 -19.49
C ASP A 117 4.78 -2.94 -18.33
N LEU A 118 3.51 -2.60 -18.60
CA LEU A 118 2.40 -2.75 -17.67
C LEU A 118 1.54 -3.99 -17.95
N ALA A 119 1.76 -4.69 -19.06
CA ALA A 119 0.95 -5.85 -19.44
C ALA A 119 1.04 -6.98 -18.40
N GLY A 120 -0.12 -7.46 -17.95
CA GLY A 120 -0.22 -8.56 -16.97
C GLY A 120 0.14 -8.18 -15.53
N LEU A 121 0.39 -6.91 -15.22
CA LEU A 121 0.67 -6.45 -13.88
C LEU A 121 -0.61 -6.26 -13.08
N THR A 122 -0.53 -6.44 -11.77
CA THR A 122 -1.57 -6.03 -10.80
C THR A 122 -1.53 -4.52 -10.59
N GLY A 123 -2.60 -3.95 -10.00
CA GLY A 123 -2.63 -2.51 -9.68
C GLY A 123 -1.49 -2.07 -8.76
N LEU A 124 -1.12 -2.90 -7.78
CA LEU A 124 0.03 -2.64 -6.91
C LEU A 124 1.36 -2.63 -7.71
N GLN A 125 1.53 -3.54 -8.66
CA GLN A 125 2.72 -3.57 -9.52
C GLN A 125 2.76 -2.39 -10.49
N ILE A 126 1.60 -1.89 -10.94
CA ILE A 126 1.53 -0.65 -11.73
C ILE A 126 1.91 0.55 -10.86
N MET A 127 1.45 0.61 -9.61
CA MET A 127 1.90 1.61 -8.63
C MET A 127 3.43 1.58 -8.48
N ASP A 128 4.06 0.39 -8.39
CA ASP A 128 5.52 0.26 -8.35
C ASP A 128 6.21 0.86 -9.58
N LYS A 129 5.65 0.64 -10.77
CA LYS A 129 6.18 1.20 -12.02
C LYS A 129 6.12 2.74 -12.02
N VAL A 130 5.00 3.28 -11.56
CA VAL A 130 4.83 4.74 -11.41
C VAL A 130 5.84 5.29 -10.41
N VAL A 131 5.95 4.71 -9.23
CA VAL A 131 6.91 5.13 -8.19
C VAL A 131 8.35 5.04 -8.69
N ALA A 132 8.71 3.93 -9.33
CA ALA A 132 10.07 3.75 -9.86
C ALA A 132 10.42 4.79 -10.92
N TYR A 133 9.50 5.08 -11.85
CA TYR A 133 9.76 6.08 -12.88
C TYR A 133 9.73 7.51 -12.32
N ALA A 134 8.88 7.79 -11.32
CA ALA A 134 8.90 9.07 -10.60
C ALA A 134 10.31 9.37 -10.06
N GLY A 135 10.93 8.39 -9.41
CA GLY A 135 12.30 8.52 -8.91
C GLY A 135 13.32 8.79 -10.02
N GLN A 136 13.18 8.10 -11.17
CA GLN A 136 14.09 8.29 -12.32
C GLN A 136 14.05 9.73 -12.88
N VAL A 137 12.85 10.33 -12.94
CA VAL A 137 12.69 11.70 -13.46
C VAL A 137 12.74 12.78 -12.36
N GLY A 138 13.00 12.37 -11.12
CA GLY A 138 13.12 13.29 -9.98
C GLY A 138 11.80 13.90 -9.52
N LEU A 139 10.70 13.16 -9.63
CA LEU A 139 9.43 13.42 -8.98
C LEU A 139 9.35 12.69 -7.64
N LYS A 140 8.64 13.26 -6.67
CA LYS A 140 8.29 12.61 -5.42
C LYS A 140 6.85 12.10 -5.49
N VAL A 141 6.50 11.14 -4.63
CA VAL A 141 5.16 10.54 -4.57
C VAL A 141 4.64 10.61 -3.13
N ILE A 142 3.41 11.07 -3.00
CA ILE A 142 2.57 10.90 -1.81
C ILE A 142 1.55 9.84 -2.15
N LEU A 143 1.48 8.76 -1.38
CA LEU A 143 0.41 7.78 -1.52
C LEU A 143 -0.81 8.28 -0.76
N ASP A 144 -1.96 8.28 -1.41
CA ASP A 144 -3.23 8.71 -0.84
C ASP A 144 -4.23 7.56 -0.81
N ARG A 145 -4.65 7.17 0.39
CA ARG A 145 -5.77 6.25 0.52
C ARG A 145 -7.08 7.00 0.30
N HIS A 146 -7.49 7.04 -0.95
CA HIS A 146 -8.61 7.86 -1.40
C HIS A 146 -9.97 7.27 -1.10
N ARG A 147 -10.10 5.92 -1.22
CA ARG A 147 -11.35 5.18 -1.08
C ARG A 147 -11.14 3.81 -0.43
N PRO A 148 -12.17 3.24 0.20
CA PRO A 148 -12.12 1.83 0.61
C PRO A 148 -12.17 0.90 -0.61
N ASP A 149 -13.00 1.23 -1.61
CA ASP A 149 -13.19 0.47 -2.84
C ASP A 149 -13.49 1.39 -4.03
N ALA A 150 -13.64 0.80 -5.22
CA ALA A 150 -13.90 1.53 -6.46
C ALA A 150 -15.30 2.16 -6.52
N GLY A 151 -16.21 1.83 -5.59
CA GLY A 151 -17.58 2.33 -5.58
C GLY A 151 -17.72 3.78 -5.12
N GLY A 152 -16.82 4.26 -4.26
CA GLY A 152 -16.86 5.65 -3.78
C GLY A 152 -16.05 5.91 -2.53
N GLN A 153 -16.07 7.17 -2.10
CA GLN A 153 -15.48 7.63 -0.85
C GLN A 153 -16.26 7.08 0.35
N SER A 154 -15.63 7.13 1.51
CA SER A 154 -16.25 6.82 2.80
C SER A 154 -16.07 7.97 3.76
N GLU A 155 -17.10 8.24 4.57
CA GLU A 155 -17.08 9.30 5.60
C GLU A 155 -15.96 9.08 6.62
N LEU A 156 -15.75 7.81 6.96
CA LEU A 156 -14.73 7.37 7.91
C LEU A 156 -13.65 6.54 7.21
N TRP A 157 -12.50 6.39 7.82
CA TRP A 157 -11.34 5.63 7.35
C TRP A 157 -11.59 4.12 7.23
N TYR A 158 -12.76 3.66 7.67
CA TYR A 158 -13.18 2.27 7.62
C TYR A 158 -14.63 2.12 7.14
N THR A 159 -14.95 0.94 6.64
CA THR A 159 -16.30 0.48 6.31
C THR A 159 -16.49 -0.95 6.81
N GLY A 160 -17.71 -1.48 6.70
CA GLY A 160 -17.94 -2.89 7.03
C GLY A 160 -17.13 -3.87 6.18
N ALA A 161 -16.86 -3.53 4.91
CA ALA A 161 -16.05 -4.34 4.00
C ALA A 161 -14.53 -4.13 4.18
N TYR A 162 -14.14 -2.95 4.61
CA TYR A 162 -12.75 -2.54 4.84
C TYR A 162 -12.60 -1.96 6.25
N PRO A 163 -12.50 -2.83 7.28
CA PRO A 163 -12.37 -2.40 8.68
C PRO A 163 -11.04 -1.67 8.93
N GLU A 164 -10.94 -0.92 10.03
CA GLU A 164 -9.74 -0.17 10.41
C GLU A 164 -8.49 -1.05 10.43
N SER A 165 -8.61 -2.30 10.87
CA SER A 165 -7.48 -3.26 10.88
C SER A 165 -6.94 -3.54 9.48
N ARG A 166 -7.80 -3.60 8.45
CA ARG A 166 -7.40 -3.76 7.05
C ARG A 166 -6.75 -2.48 6.52
N TRP A 167 -7.31 -1.32 6.81
CA TRP A 167 -6.74 -0.02 6.44
C TRP A 167 -5.32 0.15 6.99
N ILE A 168 -5.12 -0.16 8.28
CA ILE A 168 -3.78 -0.11 8.90
C ILE A 168 -2.84 -1.18 8.32
N ALA A 169 -3.33 -2.39 8.05
CA ALA A 169 -2.51 -3.46 7.46
C ALA A 169 -2.04 -3.11 6.04
N ASP A 170 -2.91 -2.52 5.22
CA ASP A 170 -2.56 -2.07 3.87
C ASP A 170 -1.52 -0.94 3.92
N TRP A 171 -1.64 0.01 4.84
CA TRP A 171 -0.63 1.05 5.06
C TRP A 171 0.72 0.47 5.51
N LYS A 172 0.72 -0.49 6.43
CA LYS A 172 1.96 -1.16 6.85
C LYS A 172 2.61 -1.93 5.70
N MET A 173 1.82 -2.57 4.86
CA MET A 173 2.29 -3.25 3.66
C MET A 173 2.98 -2.28 2.70
N LEU A 174 2.36 -1.11 2.42
CA LEU A 174 2.96 -0.08 1.57
C LEU A 174 4.21 0.53 2.20
N ALA A 175 4.18 0.80 3.51
CA ALA A 175 5.33 1.31 4.25
C ALA A 175 6.52 0.36 4.19
N ALA A 176 6.29 -0.95 4.34
CA ALA A 176 7.33 -1.97 4.19
C ALA A 176 7.82 -2.09 2.75
N ARG A 177 6.90 -2.00 1.77
CA ARG A 177 7.21 -2.11 0.35
C ARG A 177 8.14 -1.01 -0.14
N TYR A 178 7.95 0.20 0.34
CA TYR A 178 8.75 1.36 -0.07
C TYR A 178 9.73 1.82 1.01
N ALA A 179 10.07 0.98 1.99
CA ALA A 179 11.10 1.30 2.97
C ALA A 179 12.46 1.53 2.28
N GLY A 180 13.12 2.64 2.62
CA GLY A 180 14.38 3.05 1.98
C GLY A 180 14.23 3.61 0.55
N ASN A 181 12.99 3.79 0.06
CA ASN A 181 12.71 4.43 -1.22
C ASN A 181 12.40 5.91 -0.99
N ASP A 182 13.35 6.78 -1.33
CA ASP A 182 13.25 8.24 -1.13
C ASP A 182 12.27 8.93 -2.10
N THR A 183 11.74 8.21 -3.07
CA THR A 183 10.72 8.71 -4.00
C THR A 183 9.37 8.87 -3.31
N VAL A 184 8.97 7.88 -2.48
CA VAL A 184 7.74 7.96 -1.69
C VAL A 184 8.04 8.70 -0.39
N VAL A 185 7.49 9.90 -0.26
CA VAL A 185 7.82 10.81 0.85
C VAL A 185 6.80 10.80 1.98
N GLY A 186 5.62 10.21 1.78
CA GLY A 186 4.61 10.18 2.84
C GLY A 186 3.32 9.47 2.47
N ALA A 187 2.52 9.26 3.50
CA ALA A 187 1.21 8.63 3.48
C ALA A 187 0.13 9.67 3.81
N ASP A 188 -0.77 9.93 2.87
CA ASP A 188 -2.02 10.66 3.09
C ASP A 188 -3.07 9.65 3.54
N LEU A 189 -3.38 9.69 4.83
CA LEU A 189 -3.94 8.55 5.55
C LEU A 189 -5.35 8.16 5.08
N HIS A 190 -6.20 9.14 4.84
CA HIS A 190 -7.57 8.95 4.41
C HIS A 190 -8.12 10.24 3.80
N ASN A 191 -8.59 10.13 2.57
CA ASN A 191 -9.16 11.25 1.83
C ASN A 191 -10.51 11.67 2.41
N GLU A 192 -10.61 12.96 2.69
CA GLU A 192 -11.86 13.69 2.99
C GLU A 192 -12.71 13.10 4.12
N PRO A 193 -12.22 13.01 5.35
CA PRO A 193 -13.07 12.68 6.50
C PRO A 193 -14.24 13.66 6.63
N HIS A 194 -15.47 13.15 6.66
CA HIS A 194 -16.69 13.97 6.71
C HIS A 194 -17.82 13.28 7.46
N GLY A 195 -19.03 13.84 7.45
CA GLY A 195 -20.20 13.28 8.11
C GLY A 195 -19.98 13.10 9.61
N PRO A 196 -19.95 11.84 10.14
CA PRO A 196 -19.75 11.59 11.57
C PRO A 196 -18.31 11.80 12.04
N ALA A 197 -17.34 11.96 11.14
CA ALA A 197 -15.94 12.17 11.51
C ALA A 197 -15.78 13.45 12.35
N CYS A 198 -15.16 13.34 13.51
CA CYS A 198 -14.89 14.46 14.40
C CYS A 198 -13.40 14.60 14.71
N TRP A 199 -13.02 15.74 15.22
CA TRP A 199 -11.65 16.05 15.64
C TRP A 199 -11.57 16.22 17.15
N GLY A 200 -10.89 15.28 17.85
CA GLY A 200 -10.66 15.40 19.28
C GLY A 200 -11.89 15.18 20.16
N CYS A 201 -12.92 14.54 19.67
CA CYS A 201 -14.14 14.26 20.43
C CYS A 201 -14.03 13.09 21.41
N GLY A 202 -12.95 12.33 21.37
CA GLY A 202 -12.65 11.22 22.28
C GLY A 202 -13.40 9.90 21.98
N ASN A 203 -14.27 9.87 20.97
CA ASN A 203 -14.93 8.65 20.54
C ASN A 203 -14.07 7.93 19.49
N ALA A 204 -13.40 6.85 19.87
CA ALA A 204 -12.45 6.13 19.02
C ALA A 204 -13.04 5.66 17.67
N ALA A 205 -14.36 5.50 17.56
CA ALA A 205 -15.03 5.06 16.34
C ALA A 205 -15.14 6.18 15.28
N VAL A 206 -15.14 7.45 15.68
CA VAL A 206 -15.36 8.59 14.78
C VAL A 206 -14.34 9.72 14.98
N ASP A 207 -13.47 9.64 16.01
CA ASP A 207 -12.39 10.62 16.23
C ASP A 207 -11.25 10.39 15.25
N TRP A 208 -11.27 11.15 14.16
CA TRP A 208 -10.28 11.08 13.10
C TRP A 208 -8.85 11.36 13.62
N ARG A 209 -8.69 12.32 14.53
CA ARG A 209 -7.39 12.60 15.13
C ARG A 209 -6.78 11.35 15.79
N LEU A 210 -7.58 10.60 16.57
CA LEU A 210 -7.13 9.37 17.22
C LEU A 210 -6.83 8.25 16.20
N ALA A 211 -7.63 8.14 15.14
CA ALA A 211 -7.39 7.18 14.08
C ALA A 211 -6.09 7.49 13.32
N ALA A 212 -5.85 8.76 13.01
CA ALA A 212 -4.63 9.22 12.37
C ALA A 212 -3.39 8.92 13.22
N GLN A 213 -3.47 9.05 14.55
CA GLN A 213 -2.40 8.65 15.45
C GLN A 213 -2.12 7.13 15.37
N ARG A 214 -3.18 6.30 15.45
CA ARG A 214 -3.01 4.83 15.38
C ARG A 214 -2.39 4.38 14.05
N ALA A 215 -2.86 4.91 12.94
CA ALA A 215 -2.32 4.58 11.62
C ALA A 215 -0.91 5.14 11.42
N GLY A 216 -0.68 6.38 11.81
CA GLY A 216 0.63 7.03 11.71
C GLY A 216 1.70 6.28 12.49
N ASP A 217 1.43 5.92 13.75
CA ASP A 217 2.33 5.12 14.57
C ASP A 217 2.58 3.74 13.96
N ALA A 218 1.55 3.10 13.42
CA ALA A 218 1.68 1.80 12.75
C ALA A 218 2.56 1.88 11.50
N ILE A 219 2.44 2.95 10.70
CA ILE A 219 3.28 3.21 9.53
C ILE A 219 4.73 3.46 9.97
N LEU A 220 4.93 4.38 10.92
CA LEU A 220 6.26 4.79 11.36
C LEU A 220 7.02 3.66 12.09
N SER A 221 6.32 2.70 12.68
CA SER A 221 6.94 1.49 13.23
C SER A 221 7.59 0.60 12.15
N VAL A 222 7.21 0.77 10.87
CA VAL A 222 7.72 0.01 9.73
C VAL A 222 8.65 0.87 8.86
N ASN A 223 8.26 2.12 8.62
CA ASN A 223 9.03 3.07 7.81
C ASN A 223 9.08 4.43 8.51
N PRO A 224 10.11 4.69 9.32
CA PRO A 224 10.23 5.92 10.11
C PRO A 224 10.56 7.15 9.25
N GLU A 225 10.82 6.99 7.96
CA GLU A 225 11.23 8.09 7.07
C GLU A 225 10.06 8.82 6.41
N TRP A 226 8.85 8.24 6.45
CA TRP A 226 7.70 8.84 5.82
C TRP A 226 7.11 9.99 6.64
N LEU A 227 6.58 10.98 5.93
CA LEU A 227 5.66 11.96 6.48
C LEU A 227 4.27 11.33 6.62
N ILE A 228 3.58 11.68 7.68
CA ILE A 228 2.19 11.31 7.93
C ILE A 228 1.34 12.54 7.63
N ILE A 229 0.58 12.46 6.55
CA ILE A 229 -0.29 13.53 6.08
C ILE A 229 -1.69 13.27 6.62
N VAL A 230 -2.22 14.26 7.31
CA VAL A 230 -3.50 14.16 8.04
C VAL A 230 -4.42 15.28 7.60
N GLU A 231 -5.50 14.91 6.92
CA GLU A 231 -6.53 15.85 6.53
C GLU A 231 -7.36 16.32 7.74
N GLY A 232 -8.13 17.38 7.54
CA GLY A 232 -9.12 17.84 8.50
C GLY A 232 -10.37 16.97 8.49
N VAL A 233 -11.44 17.53 9.05
CA VAL A 233 -12.80 16.96 8.99
C VAL A 233 -13.74 17.94 8.26
N GLU A 234 -15.02 17.60 8.06
CA GLU A 234 -16.02 18.50 7.52
C GLU A 234 -16.45 19.55 8.54
N SER A 235 -16.73 19.14 9.77
CA SER A 235 -17.31 19.99 10.79
C SER A 235 -16.55 19.93 12.11
N HIS A 236 -16.26 21.09 12.70
CA HIS A 236 -15.65 21.23 14.02
C HIS A 236 -16.26 22.42 14.78
N ASN A 237 -16.74 22.19 16.01
CA ASN A 237 -17.32 23.22 16.88
C ASN A 237 -18.39 24.10 16.20
N GLY A 238 -19.27 23.48 15.42
CA GLY A 238 -20.37 24.16 14.74
C GLY A 238 -19.95 24.93 13.46
N SER A 239 -18.70 24.84 13.05
CA SER A 239 -18.22 25.39 11.76
C SER A 239 -18.09 24.26 10.75
N SER A 240 -18.86 24.29 9.67
CA SER A 240 -18.73 23.38 8.53
C SER A 240 -17.85 24.00 7.46
N TYR A 241 -17.08 23.14 6.76
CA TYR A 241 -16.19 23.52 5.70
C TYR A 241 -16.13 22.43 4.62
N TRP A 242 -15.14 22.43 3.76
CA TRP A 242 -14.93 21.33 2.81
C TRP A 242 -14.62 20.02 3.53
N TRP A 243 -15.03 18.92 2.94
CA TRP A 243 -14.61 17.58 3.41
C TRP A 243 -13.09 17.54 3.46
N GLY A 244 -12.54 17.00 4.53
CA GLY A 244 -11.08 17.01 4.75
C GLY A 244 -10.44 18.38 4.97
N GLY A 245 -11.20 19.49 4.86
CA GLY A 245 -10.64 20.86 4.88
C GLY A 245 -10.61 21.56 6.22
N ASN A 246 -11.41 21.12 7.21
CA ASN A 246 -11.54 21.80 8.49
C ASN A 246 -10.51 21.31 9.52
N LEU A 247 -9.46 22.06 9.69
CA LEU A 247 -8.37 21.83 10.64
C LEU A 247 -8.41 22.72 11.87
N MET A 248 -9.55 23.39 12.15
CA MET A 248 -9.68 24.32 13.29
C MET A 248 -9.28 23.68 14.64
N GLY A 249 -9.49 22.38 14.79
CA GLY A 249 -9.13 21.62 15.99
C GLY A 249 -7.65 21.29 16.12
N ALA A 250 -6.88 21.33 15.03
CA ALA A 250 -5.52 20.78 15.00
C ALA A 250 -4.52 21.59 15.86
N GLY A 251 -4.73 22.89 16.00
CA GLY A 251 -3.86 23.74 16.84
C GLY A 251 -4.03 23.51 18.34
N THR A 252 -5.22 23.10 18.79
CA THR A 252 -5.54 22.86 20.21
C THR A 252 -5.50 21.40 20.60
N ALA A 253 -5.75 20.50 19.64
CA ALA A 253 -5.70 19.05 19.80
C ALA A 253 -4.89 18.45 18.65
N PRO A 254 -3.56 18.62 18.63
CA PRO A 254 -2.71 18.12 17.55
C PRO A 254 -2.68 16.59 17.49
N VAL A 255 -2.37 16.07 16.31
CA VAL A 255 -1.99 14.66 16.16
C VAL A 255 -0.63 14.46 16.81
N GLN A 256 -0.55 13.48 17.71
CA GLN A 256 0.68 13.13 18.42
C GLN A 256 1.14 11.75 18.00
N LEU A 257 2.32 11.67 17.42
CA LEU A 257 2.92 10.42 16.97
C LEU A 257 4.07 10.03 17.90
N SER A 258 4.32 8.73 18.00
CA SER A 258 5.45 8.18 18.77
C SER A 258 6.81 8.66 18.23
N LEU A 259 6.89 8.91 16.92
CA LEU A 259 8.06 9.53 16.29
C LEU A 259 7.72 11.00 15.95
N PRO A 260 8.41 11.99 16.55
CA PRO A 260 8.15 13.41 16.29
C PRO A 260 8.58 13.83 14.88
N ASP A 261 8.19 15.04 14.51
CA ASP A 261 8.58 15.70 13.26
C ASP A 261 8.14 14.95 11.97
N ARG A 262 6.95 14.31 12.02
CA ARG A 262 6.41 13.55 10.89
C ARG A 262 5.05 14.03 10.41
N VAL A 263 4.33 14.86 11.17
CA VAL A 263 2.96 15.28 10.83
C VAL A 263 2.97 16.46 9.87
N VAL A 264 2.26 16.31 8.76
CA VAL A 264 1.86 17.38 7.84
C VAL A 264 0.34 17.40 7.82
N TYR A 265 -0.27 18.56 8.08
CA TYR A 265 -1.73 18.67 7.93
C TYR A 265 -2.08 18.94 6.48
N SER A 266 -3.20 18.38 6.03
CA SER A 266 -3.71 18.58 4.66
C SER A 266 -5.11 19.18 4.69
N ALA A 267 -5.38 20.10 3.79
CA ALA A 267 -6.71 20.68 3.60
C ALA A 267 -7.13 20.58 2.14
N HIS A 268 -8.43 20.53 1.90
CA HIS A 268 -9.04 20.62 0.57
C HIS A 268 -9.88 21.89 0.48
N ASP A 269 -9.88 22.53 -0.68
CA ASP A 269 -10.66 23.74 -0.95
C ASP A 269 -11.01 23.85 -2.43
N TYR A 270 -12.23 24.22 -2.72
CA TYR A 270 -12.76 24.29 -4.07
C TYR A 270 -13.59 25.56 -4.31
N PRO A 271 -13.85 25.97 -5.58
CA PRO A 271 -14.67 27.12 -5.90
C PRO A 271 -16.17 26.83 -5.81
N ALA A 272 -16.97 27.88 -5.93
CA ALA A 272 -18.43 27.82 -5.88
C ALA A 272 -19.05 26.89 -6.94
N SER A 273 -18.38 26.65 -8.06
CA SER A 273 -18.86 25.73 -9.11
C SER A 273 -18.78 24.26 -8.70
N VAL A 274 -17.92 23.89 -7.74
CA VAL A 274 -17.87 22.54 -7.16
C VAL A 274 -18.94 22.39 -6.08
N TYR A 275 -18.98 23.32 -5.12
CA TYR A 275 -20.06 23.38 -4.13
C TYR A 275 -20.23 24.83 -3.63
N PRO A 276 -21.46 25.41 -3.66
CA PRO A 276 -21.70 26.81 -3.33
C PRO A 276 -21.75 27.04 -1.82
N GLN A 277 -20.58 27.11 -1.18
CA GLN A 277 -20.47 27.53 0.23
C GLN A 277 -21.02 28.96 0.42
N SER A 278 -21.62 29.24 1.58
CA SER A 278 -22.28 30.51 1.84
C SER A 278 -21.38 31.77 1.70
N TYR A 279 -20.11 31.63 1.97
CA TYR A 279 -19.13 32.71 1.90
C TYR A 279 -18.83 33.21 0.46
N PHE A 280 -19.17 32.42 -0.57
CA PHE A 280 -19.06 32.86 -1.98
C PHE A 280 -20.07 33.93 -2.34
N SER A 281 -21.16 34.04 -1.56
CA SER A 281 -22.20 35.09 -1.73
C SER A 281 -21.90 36.36 -0.95
N SER A 282 -20.78 36.44 -0.25
CA SER A 282 -20.41 37.58 0.56
C SER A 282 -20.13 38.85 -0.35
N SER A 283 -20.58 40.01 0.11
CA SER A 283 -20.38 41.26 -0.63
C SER A 283 -18.91 41.65 -0.82
N ASN A 284 -18.01 41.15 0.01
CA ASN A 284 -16.58 41.38 -0.09
C ASN A 284 -15.81 40.23 -0.79
N TYR A 285 -16.51 39.23 -1.35
CA TYR A 285 -15.86 38.17 -2.14
C TYR A 285 -15.14 38.80 -3.38
N PRO A 286 -13.90 38.36 -3.69
CA PRO A 286 -13.14 37.27 -3.11
C PRO A 286 -12.21 37.65 -1.93
N ASN A 287 -12.26 38.88 -1.43
CA ASN A 287 -11.34 39.39 -0.40
C ASN A 287 -11.54 38.74 0.98
N ASN A 288 -12.69 38.12 1.21
CA ASN A 288 -12.98 37.36 2.42
C ASN A 288 -12.30 35.96 2.49
N LEU A 289 -11.79 35.46 1.37
CA LEU A 289 -11.28 34.10 1.26
C LEU A 289 -10.06 33.87 2.15
N ALA A 290 -9.13 34.79 2.22
CA ALA A 290 -7.92 34.69 3.03
C ALA A 290 -8.24 34.49 4.51
N ASP A 291 -9.22 35.23 5.05
CA ASP A 291 -9.66 35.10 6.46
C ASP A 291 -10.34 33.73 6.72
N ILE A 292 -11.06 33.21 5.71
CA ILE A 292 -11.72 31.90 5.79
C ILE A 292 -10.66 30.79 5.80
N TRP A 293 -9.67 30.86 4.92
CA TRP A 293 -8.57 29.89 4.87
C TRP A 293 -7.70 29.97 6.13
N ASP A 294 -7.40 31.18 6.62
CA ASP A 294 -6.68 31.35 7.88
C ASP A 294 -7.39 30.69 9.06
N ARG A 295 -8.70 30.84 9.15
CA ARG A 295 -9.51 30.25 10.23
C ARG A 295 -9.49 28.74 10.19
N HIS A 296 -9.59 28.13 9.00
CA HIS A 296 -9.77 26.70 8.89
C HIS A 296 -8.46 25.90 8.85
N TRP A 297 -7.41 26.43 8.19
CA TRP A 297 -6.15 25.68 8.03
C TRP A 297 -4.88 26.55 7.94
N GLY A 298 -4.97 27.75 7.38
CA GLY A 298 -3.80 28.58 7.12
C GLY A 298 -3.08 29.03 8.38
N TYR A 299 -3.80 29.19 9.49
CA TYR A 299 -3.25 29.60 10.78
C TYR A 299 -2.17 28.63 11.29
N LEU A 300 -2.25 27.34 10.97
CA LEU A 300 -1.26 26.35 11.38
C LEU A 300 0.13 26.71 10.84
N LYS A 301 0.21 27.07 9.57
CA LYS A 301 1.46 27.50 8.96
C LYS A 301 1.87 28.89 9.42
N LYS A 302 0.95 29.86 9.40
CA LYS A 302 1.23 31.27 9.72
C LYS A 302 1.72 31.47 11.15
N ASN A 303 1.23 30.64 12.08
CA ASN A 303 1.66 30.66 13.50
C ASN A 303 2.81 29.67 13.78
N ASN A 304 3.44 29.12 12.75
CA ASN A 304 4.55 28.17 12.83
C ASN A 304 4.24 26.92 13.69
N ILE A 305 2.99 26.43 13.64
CA ILE A 305 2.53 25.24 14.39
C ILE A 305 2.93 23.97 13.66
N ALA A 306 2.58 23.88 12.34
CA ALA A 306 2.86 22.72 11.52
C ALA A 306 2.87 23.10 10.02
N PRO A 307 3.52 22.30 9.16
CA PRO A 307 3.37 22.44 7.70
C PRO A 307 1.94 22.11 7.27
N VAL A 308 1.46 22.83 6.28
CA VAL A 308 0.15 22.61 5.66
C VAL A 308 0.33 22.33 4.17
N LEU A 309 -0.25 21.24 3.71
CA LEU A 309 -0.44 20.86 2.32
C LEU A 309 -1.88 21.21 1.93
N LEU A 310 -2.09 22.00 0.89
CA LEU A 310 -3.37 22.03 0.21
C LEU A 310 -3.40 20.83 -0.74
N GLY A 311 -3.93 19.69 -0.22
CA GLY A 311 -3.85 18.39 -0.87
C GLY A 311 -4.70 18.29 -2.12
N GLU A 312 -5.82 19.00 -2.11
CA GLU A 312 -6.67 19.15 -3.29
C GLU A 312 -7.20 20.57 -3.42
N PHE A 313 -7.10 21.12 -4.61
CA PHE A 313 -7.76 22.33 -5.07
C PHE A 313 -7.80 22.33 -6.60
N GLY A 314 -8.87 22.78 -7.18
CA GLY A 314 -9.00 22.73 -8.64
C GLY A 314 -10.26 23.42 -9.13
N THR A 315 -10.30 23.72 -10.43
CA THR A 315 -11.42 24.41 -11.08
C THR A 315 -11.39 24.23 -12.58
N LYS A 316 -12.55 24.27 -13.22
CA LYS A 316 -12.67 24.39 -14.69
C LYS A 316 -12.43 25.82 -15.21
N LEU A 317 -12.38 26.85 -14.33
CA LEU A 317 -12.29 28.27 -14.68
C LEU A 317 -13.44 28.81 -15.56
N GLN A 318 -14.61 28.16 -15.51
CA GLN A 318 -15.73 28.48 -16.39
C GLN A 318 -16.53 29.68 -15.94
N THR A 319 -16.45 30.09 -14.68
CA THR A 319 -17.17 31.23 -14.13
C THR A 319 -16.21 32.36 -13.69
N ALA A 320 -16.69 33.58 -13.62
CA ALA A 320 -15.93 34.69 -13.05
C ALA A 320 -15.58 34.46 -11.58
N SER A 321 -16.49 33.84 -10.82
CA SER A 321 -16.26 33.42 -9.43
C SER A 321 -15.10 32.41 -9.31
N ASP A 322 -15.04 31.40 -10.16
CA ASP A 322 -13.94 30.43 -10.18
C ASP A 322 -12.60 31.09 -10.47
N GLN A 323 -12.59 32.03 -11.42
CA GLN A 323 -11.36 32.76 -11.76
C GLN A 323 -10.88 33.62 -10.60
N GLN A 324 -11.82 34.32 -9.90
CA GLN A 324 -11.51 35.08 -8.69
C GLN A 324 -10.96 34.18 -7.58
N TRP A 325 -11.64 33.09 -7.28
CA TRP A 325 -11.19 32.12 -6.29
C TRP A 325 -9.79 31.60 -6.62
N PHE A 326 -9.57 31.11 -7.84
CA PHE A 326 -8.29 30.56 -8.26
C PHE A 326 -7.13 31.57 -8.18
N ASN A 327 -7.37 32.79 -8.63
CA ASN A 327 -6.38 33.86 -8.52
C ASN A 327 -6.03 34.18 -7.06
N THR A 328 -7.04 34.25 -6.20
CA THR A 328 -6.85 34.52 -4.78
C THR A 328 -6.13 33.35 -4.09
N MET A 329 -6.50 32.11 -4.43
CA MET A 329 -5.85 30.90 -3.89
C MET A 329 -4.37 30.85 -4.29
N VAL A 330 -4.04 31.04 -5.57
CA VAL A 330 -2.63 31.04 -6.03
C VAL A 330 -1.82 32.11 -5.29
N ASN A 331 -2.37 33.31 -5.13
CA ASN A 331 -1.71 34.38 -4.37
C ASN A 331 -1.52 34.00 -2.89
N TYR A 332 -2.52 33.40 -2.28
CA TYR A 332 -2.48 32.97 -0.88
C TYR A 332 -1.47 31.87 -0.63
N LEU A 333 -1.35 30.90 -1.53
CA LEU A 333 -0.36 29.84 -1.45
C LEU A 333 1.08 30.35 -1.49
N GLY A 334 1.31 31.49 -2.13
CA GLY A 334 2.58 32.20 -2.12
C GLY A 334 3.71 31.47 -2.86
N THR A 335 4.88 32.08 -2.86
CA THR A 335 6.05 31.65 -3.63
C THR A 335 7.24 31.30 -2.72
N GLY A 336 8.27 30.64 -3.29
CA GLY A 336 9.52 30.33 -2.59
C GLY A 336 9.35 29.40 -1.38
N GLU A 337 10.33 29.42 -0.49
CA GLU A 337 10.37 28.54 0.70
C GLU A 337 9.28 28.87 1.74
N GLY A 338 8.78 30.10 1.74
CA GLY A 338 7.72 30.57 2.62
C GLY A 338 6.30 30.21 2.17
N GLY A 339 6.12 29.71 0.93
CA GLY A 339 4.81 29.35 0.41
C GLY A 339 4.23 28.09 1.06
N PHE A 340 2.93 27.86 0.87
CA PHE A 340 2.26 26.62 1.26
C PHE A 340 2.66 25.47 0.35
N HIS A 341 2.61 24.23 0.84
CA HIS A 341 2.66 23.04 0.01
C HIS A 341 1.32 22.84 -0.69
N TRP A 342 1.33 22.26 -1.90
CA TRP A 342 0.11 22.05 -2.66
C TRP A 342 0.21 20.93 -3.69
N THR A 343 -0.93 20.28 -3.99
CA THR A 343 -1.15 19.35 -5.10
C THR A 343 -2.47 19.65 -5.79
N PHE A 344 -2.42 20.05 -7.08
CA PHE A 344 -3.60 20.46 -7.84
C PHE A 344 -4.48 19.25 -8.20
N TRP A 345 -5.78 19.36 -8.02
CA TRP A 345 -6.76 18.40 -8.50
C TRP A 345 -7.33 18.82 -9.85
N SER A 346 -6.93 18.18 -10.99
CA SER A 346 -6.00 17.08 -11.07
C SER A 346 -5.15 17.16 -12.35
N TRP A 347 -4.23 16.23 -12.54
CA TRP A 347 -3.54 16.04 -13.82
C TRP A 347 -4.53 15.65 -14.91
N ASN A 348 -5.42 14.71 -14.61
CA ASN A 348 -6.43 14.11 -15.46
C ASN A 348 -7.46 15.14 -15.95
N PRO A 349 -7.84 15.14 -17.24
CA PRO A 349 -8.91 16.03 -17.75
C PRO A 349 -10.31 15.57 -17.32
N ASN A 350 -10.50 14.30 -17.00
CA ASN A 350 -11.79 13.66 -16.76
C ASN A 350 -12.32 13.76 -15.33
N SER A 351 -11.84 14.72 -14.53
CA SER A 351 -12.52 15.11 -13.30
C SER A 351 -13.79 15.89 -13.64
N GLY A 352 -14.94 15.39 -13.19
CA GLY A 352 -16.25 15.96 -13.50
C GLY A 352 -16.42 17.39 -13.00
N ASP A 353 -15.79 17.76 -11.89
CA ASP A 353 -15.97 19.02 -11.18
C ASP A 353 -14.95 20.08 -11.60
N THR A 354 -13.69 19.69 -11.72
CA THR A 354 -12.56 20.60 -11.88
C THR A 354 -11.88 20.52 -13.25
N GLY A 355 -12.14 19.43 -14.01
CA GLY A 355 -11.30 19.09 -15.15
C GLY A 355 -9.85 18.87 -14.71
N GLY A 356 -8.90 18.96 -15.61
CA GLY A 356 -7.49 18.72 -15.35
C GLY A 356 -6.54 19.84 -15.71
N ILE A 357 -5.25 19.60 -15.51
CA ILE A 357 -4.17 20.33 -16.16
C ILE A 357 -4.13 19.97 -17.64
N LEU A 358 -4.40 18.72 -17.97
CA LEU A 358 -4.58 18.31 -19.36
C LEU A 358 -5.96 18.68 -19.88
N ALA A 359 -6.06 18.91 -21.18
CA ALA A 359 -7.31 18.97 -21.93
C ALA A 359 -7.82 17.55 -22.25
N ASP A 360 -9.05 17.45 -22.79
CA ASP A 360 -9.72 16.16 -23.04
C ASP A 360 -8.99 15.27 -24.04
N ASP A 361 -8.04 15.81 -24.80
CA ASP A 361 -7.15 15.04 -25.68
C ASP A 361 -6.05 14.28 -24.93
N TRP A 362 -5.91 14.47 -23.64
CA TRP A 362 -4.88 13.90 -22.76
C TRP A 362 -3.44 14.32 -23.06
N TYR A 363 -3.24 15.27 -23.97
CA TYR A 363 -1.93 15.77 -24.43
C TYR A 363 -1.76 17.27 -24.16
N SER A 364 -2.73 18.07 -24.58
CA SER A 364 -2.67 19.51 -24.52
C SER A 364 -2.81 19.99 -23.07
N VAL A 365 -2.04 21.04 -22.74
CA VAL A 365 -2.06 21.66 -21.40
C VAL A 365 -3.04 22.82 -21.38
N GLN A 366 -3.90 22.89 -20.39
CA GLN A 366 -4.78 24.03 -20.14
C GLN A 366 -3.99 25.22 -19.62
N GLN A 367 -3.48 26.04 -20.53
CA GLN A 367 -2.55 27.15 -20.24
C GLN A 367 -3.10 28.14 -19.23
N ALA A 368 -4.40 28.39 -19.21
CA ALA A 368 -5.03 29.29 -18.24
C ALA A 368 -4.79 28.86 -16.77
N LYS A 369 -4.71 27.58 -16.52
CA LYS A 369 -4.38 27.01 -15.20
C LYS A 369 -2.87 26.95 -15.00
N GLN A 370 -2.15 26.36 -15.97
CA GLN A 370 -0.71 26.13 -15.86
C GLN A 370 0.09 27.42 -15.69
N THR A 371 -0.23 28.46 -16.43
CA THR A 371 0.47 29.74 -16.31
C THR A 371 0.38 30.34 -14.90
N LYS A 372 -0.75 30.16 -14.23
CA LYS A 372 -0.91 30.66 -12.85
C LYS A 372 -0.19 29.74 -11.86
N LEU A 373 -0.31 28.43 -11.99
CA LEU A 373 0.38 27.48 -11.12
C LEU A 373 1.91 27.57 -11.26
N ALA A 374 2.41 27.89 -12.45
CA ALA A 374 3.83 28.09 -12.68
C ALA A 374 4.46 29.18 -11.79
N THR A 375 3.67 30.17 -11.37
CA THR A 375 4.15 31.23 -10.47
C THR A 375 4.41 30.79 -9.05
N ILE A 376 3.82 29.66 -8.64
CA ILE A 376 3.93 29.10 -7.29
C ILE A 376 4.64 27.74 -7.26
N GLN A 377 5.25 27.31 -8.35
CA GLN A 377 6.06 26.09 -8.38
C GLN A 377 7.34 26.24 -7.56
N PHE A 378 7.94 25.11 -7.21
CA PHE A 378 9.15 25.04 -6.43
C PHE A 378 10.05 23.91 -6.92
N ALA A 379 11.24 24.24 -7.37
CA ALA A 379 12.23 23.24 -7.76
C ALA A 379 12.84 22.60 -6.51
N LEU A 380 12.71 21.28 -6.38
CA LEU A 380 13.49 20.52 -5.42
C LEU A 380 14.96 20.61 -5.87
N GLY A 381 15.83 21.10 -5.00
CA GLY A 381 17.26 21.19 -5.32
C GLY A 381 17.80 19.80 -5.67
N SER A 382 18.51 19.71 -6.78
CA SER A 382 19.33 18.53 -7.11
C SER A 382 20.41 18.39 -6.03
N GLY A 383 20.25 17.44 -5.14
CA GLY A 383 21.35 16.96 -4.29
C GLY A 383 22.33 16.21 -5.18
N GLY A 384 23.32 16.93 -5.72
CA GLY A 384 24.35 16.33 -6.58
C GLY A 384 25.03 17.43 -7.39
N THR A 385 26.26 17.74 -7.04
CA THR A 385 27.15 18.62 -7.81
C THR A 385 27.38 18.06 -9.20
N GLY A 386 26.84 18.71 -10.22
CA GLY A 386 27.10 18.40 -11.60
C GLY A 386 26.60 19.54 -12.51
N THR A 387 27.53 20.37 -12.94
CA THR A 387 27.33 21.39 -13.96
C THR A 387 26.82 20.77 -15.25
N THR A 388 25.64 21.17 -15.70
CA THR A 388 25.07 20.75 -16.99
C THR A 388 25.52 21.70 -18.09
N PRO A 389 26.14 21.22 -19.17
CA PRO A 389 26.21 21.93 -20.44
C PRO A 389 24.91 21.73 -21.24
N PRO A 390 24.61 22.57 -22.23
CA PRO A 390 23.36 22.52 -22.98
C PRO A 390 23.23 21.25 -23.81
N VAL A 391 22.06 20.66 -23.80
CA VAL A 391 21.75 19.38 -24.44
C VAL A 391 21.61 19.58 -25.96
N THR A 392 22.51 18.96 -26.71
CA THR A 392 22.33 18.65 -28.14
C THR A 392 21.49 17.36 -28.26
N PRO A 393 20.62 17.22 -29.28
CA PRO A 393 19.78 16.01 -29.40
C PRO A 393 20.65 14.75 -29.58
N PRO A 394 20.25 13.61 -28.95
CA PRO A 394 21.07 12.41 -28.97
C PRO A 394 21.04 11.70 -30.33
N THR A 395 22.19 11.34 -30.80
CA THR A 395 22.41 10.35 -31.87
C THR A 395 22.00 8.95 -31.39
N PRO A 396 21.47 8.06 -32.23
CA PRO A 396 21.04 6.73 -31.80
C PRO A 396 22.21 5.92 -31.21
N PRO A 397 21.95 5.15 -30.12
CA PRO A 397 23.01 4.39 -29.48
C PRO A 397 23.45 3.18 -30.29
N ASN A 398 24.79 2.97 -30.37
CA ASN A 398 25.37 1.74 -30.81
C ASN A 398 25.00 0.55 -29.89
N PRO A 399 24.97 -0.68 -30.40
CA PRO A 399 24.66 -1.85 -29.62
C PRO A 399 25.59 -2.01 -28.40
N PRO A 400 25.11 -2.46 -27.25
CA PRO A 400 25.92 -2.57 -26.04
C PRO A 400 27.01 -3.63 -26.19
N THR A 401 28.22 -3.26 -25.80
CA THR A 401 29.36 -4.18 -25.59
C THR A 401 28.98 -5.23 -24.54
N PRO A 402 29.39 -6.48 -24.67
CA PRO A 402 29.11 -7.54 -23.70
C PRO A 402 29.67 -7.19 -22.32
N PRO A 403 28.94 -7.49 -21.24
CA PRO A 403 29.38 -7.17 -19.89
C PRO A 403 30.61 -7.98 -19.48
N THR A 404 31.53 -7.31 -18.78
CA THR A 404 32.69 -7.92 -18.12
C THR A 404 32.24 -9.08 -17.20
N PRO A 405 32.99 -10.19 -17.11
CA PRO A 405 32.63 -11.34 -16.32
C PRO A 405 32.48 -10.97 -14.85
N PRO A 406 31.44 -11.51 -14.16
CA PRO A 406 31.12 -11.16 -12.78
C PRO A 406 32.18 -11.71 -11.81
N THR A 407 32.40 -10.97 -10.75
CA THR A 407 33.08 -11.44 -9.52
C THR A 407 32.48 -12.79 -9.07
N THR A 408 33.33 -13.77 -8.89
CA THR A 408 33.00 -15.16 -8.54
C THR A 408 32.23 -15.20 -7.23
N PHE A 409 30.93 -15.52 -7.30
CA PHE A 409 30.16 -15.98 -6.14
C PHE A 409 29.80 -17.46 -6.33
N SER A 410 29.65 -18.19 -5.27
CA SER A 410 29.11 -19.56 -5.31
C SER A 410 27.73 -19.59 -4.68
N CYS A 411 26.87 -20.45 -5.18
CA CYS A 411 25.50 -20.62 -4.70
C CYS A 411 25.15 -22.09 -4.46
N ALA A 412 24.25 -22.32 -3.50
CA ALA A 412 23.66 -23.63 -3.21
C ALA A 412 22.13 -23.50 -3.20
N ILE A 413 21.47 -24.50 -3.78
CA ILE A 413 19.99 -24.55 -3.83
C ILE A 413 19.49 -25.73 -3.01
N SER A 414 18.54 -25.45 -2.11
CA SER A 414 17.72 -26.46 -1.46
C SER A 414 16.32 -26.43 -2.07
N TYR A 415 15.94 -27.50 -2.75
CA TYR A 415 14.61 -27.69 -3.34
C TYR A 415 13.86 -28.78 -2.62
N VAL A 416 12.72 -28.46 -2.01
CA VAL A 416 11.94 -29.37 -1.17
C VAL A 416 10.49 -29.42 -1.65
N ASN A 417 10.02 -30.59 -2.11
CA ASN A 417 8.60 -30.82 -2.29
C ASN A 417 7.94 -30.93 -0.91
N ARG A 418 7.06 -30.00 -0.57
CA ARG A 418 6.33 -29.96 0.71
C ARG A 418 5.13 -30.89 0.71
N ASN A 419 4.43 -30.94 -0.41
CA ASN A 419 3.23 -31.72 -0.59
C ASN A 419 3.08 -32.10 -2.06
N ASP A 420 2.70 -33.35 -2.34
CA ASP A 420 2.44 -33.85 -3.68
C ASP A 420 1.14 -34.65 -3.66
N TRP A 421 0.19 -34.24 -4.50
CA TRP A 421 -1.16 -34.87 -4.58
C TRP A 421 -1.39 -35.61 -5.89
N GLY A 422 -0.32 -36.00 -6.60
CA GLY A 422 -0.34 -36.85 -7.80
C GLY A 422 -0.69 -36.16 -9.13
N SER A 423 -1.30 -34.98 -9.09
CA SER A 423 -1.58 -34.11 -10.26
C SER A 423 -1.00 -32.73 -10.11
N GLY A 424 -0.37 -32.44 -8.98
CA GLY A 424 0.29 -31.18 -8.66
C GLY A 424 1.05 -31.28 -7.35
N PHE A 425 1.85 -30.28 -7.05
CA PHE A 425 2.68 -30.23 -5.86
C PHE A 425 2.99 -28.80 -5.42
N THR A 426 3.38 -28.68 -4.16
CA THR A 426 3.96 -27.46 -3.59
C THR A 426 5.44 -27.69 -3.32
N ALA A 427 6.28 -26.76 -3.73
CA ALA A 427 7.71 -26.78 -3.44
C ALA A 427 8.21 -25.50 -2.82
N ASP A 428 9.17 -25.62 -1.89
CA ASP A 428 9.99 -24.52 -1.41
C ASP A 428 11.38 -24.57 -2.02
N VAL A 429 11.90 -23.40 -2.36
CA VAL A 429 13.25 -23.25 -2.91
C VAL A 429 14.01 -22.23 -2.07
N LYS A 430 15.12 -22.66 -1.47
CA LYS A 430 16.03 -21.79 -0.74
C LYS A 430 17.30 -21.58 -1.56
N ILE A 431 17.59 -20.33 -1.86
CA ILE A 431 18.86 -19.88 -2.47
C ILE A 431 19.81 -19.53 -1.33
N SER A 432 21.00 -20.09 -1.29
CA SER A 432 22.08 -19.67 -0.40
C SER A 432 23.26 -19.22 -1.23
N GLN A 433 23.81 -18.04 -0.96
CA GLN A 433 24.99 -17.53 -1.65
C GLN A 433 26.15 -17.33 -0.66
N THR A 434 27.38 -17.55 -1.12
CA THR A 434 28.60 -17.42 -0.32
C THR A 434 29.49 -16.25 -0.75
N GLY A 435 29.02 -15.43 -1.70
CA GLY A 435 29.76 -14.24 -2.18
C GLY A 435 29.80 -13.10 -1.17
N GLY A 436 30.80 -12.25 -1.29
CA GLY A 436 30.98 -11.07 -0.43
C GLY A 436 30.10 -9.88 -0.76
N THR A 437 29.24 -9.98 -1.78
CA THR A 437 28.36 -8.89 -2.24
C THR A 437 26.90 -9.35 -2.23
N ALA A 438 26.00 -8.49 -1.77
CA ALA A 438 24.57 -8.76 -1.84
C ALA A 438 24.09 -8.84 -3.31
N LEU A 439 23.18 -9.79 -3.59
CA LEU A 439 22.60 -9.97 -4.92
C LEU A 439 21.19 -9.35 -4.96
N SER A 440 21.04 -8.27 -5.69
CA SER A 440 19.76 -7.71 -6.12
C SER A 440 19.50 -8.07 -7.59
N ASN A 441 18.23 -8.05 -8.00
CA ASN A 441 17.85 -8.45 -9.36
C ASN A 441 18.32 -9.86 -9.75
N TRP A 442 18.34 -10.78 -8.79
CA TRP A 442 18.76 -12.15 -9.04
C TRP A 442 17.76 -12.91 -9.93
N GLN A 443 18.29 -13.84 -10.70
CA GLN A 443 17.50 -14.79 -11.48
C GLN A 443 17.99 -16.21 -11.22
N LEU A 444 17.10 -17.06 -10.69
CA LEU A 444 17.32 -18.50 -10.58
C LEU A 444 16.64 -19.20 -11.76
N ALA A 445 17.36 -20.06 -12.47
CA ALA A 445 16.80 -20.80 -13.57
C ALA A 445 17.05 -22.30 -13.43
N TRP A 446 16.08 -23.11 -13.90
CA TRP A 446 16.19 -24.57 -14.00
C TRP A 446 15.30 -25.09 -15.13
N SER A 447 15.44 -26.39 -15.43
CA SER A 447 14.49 -27.10 -16.30
C SER A 447 13.92 -28.30 -15.55
N PHE A 448 12.62 -28.50 -15.68
CA PHE A 448 11.99 -29.73 -15.21
C PHE A 448 12.31 -30.89 -16.15
N GLY A 449 12.41 -32.11 -15.61
CA GLY A 449 12.60 -33.32 -16.41
C GLY A 449 11.30 -33.85 -17.04
N GLY A 450 10.15 -33.32 -16.67
CA GLY A 450 8.81 -33.72 -17.11
C GLY A 450 7.98 -32.54 -17.61
N ASN A 451 6.65 -32.66 -17.45
CA ASN A 451 5.67 -31.69 -17.92
C ASN A 451 5.17 -30.77 -16.82
N GLN A 452 5.95 -30.60 -15.74
CA GLN A 452 5.57 -29.74 -14.62
C GLN A 452 5.38 -28.29 -15.09
N LYS A 453 4.26 -27.70 -14.68
CA LYS A 453 3.87 -26.34 -15.00
C LYS A 453 3.56 -25.56 -13.72
N LEU A 454 4.29 -24.49 -13.45
CA LEU A 454 4.00 -23.59 -12.34
C LEU A 454 2.64 -22.95 -12.52
N THR A 455 1.84 -22.94 -11.47
CA THR A 455 0.51 -22.33 -11.46
C THR A 455 0.46 -21.11 -10.55
N GLN A 456 1.32 -21.07 -9.53
CA GLN A 456 1.41 -19.97 -8.57
C GLN A 456 2.81 -19.94 -7.96
N ILE A 457 3.30 -18.74 -7.65
CA ILE A 457 4.56 -18.53 -6.92
C ILE A 457 4.34 -17.45 -5.86
N TRP A 458 5.06 -17.54 -4.74
CA TRP A 458 5.10 -16.51 -3.70
C TRP A 458 6.55 -16.15 -3.35
N ASN A 459 6.76 -14.92 -2.97
CA ASN A 459 8.07 -14.31 -2.70
C ASN A 459 9.02 -14.28 -3.92
N ALA A 460 8.49 -14.40 -5.14
CA ALA A 460 9.29 -14.30 -6.37
C ALA A 460 8.37 -14.08 -7.58
N ASN A 461 8.95 -13.71 -8.72
CA ASN A 461 8.29 -13.69 -10.02
C ASN A 461 8.84 -14.83 -10.90
N PHE A 462 8.04 -15.38 -11.81
CA PHE A 462 8.50 -16.42 -12.71
C PHE A 462 8.04 -16.25 -14.14
N THR A 463 8.81 -16.84 -15.03
CA THR A 463 8.42 -17.13 -16.41
C THR A 463 8.72 -18.59 -16.68
N GLN A 464 7.84 -19.26 -17.45
CA GLN A 464 8.07 -20.63 -17.86
C GLN A 464 7.78 -20.78 -19.35
N ASN A 465 8.72 -21.40 -20.06
CA ASN A 465 8.57 -21.79 -21.45
C ASN A 465 8.84 -23.31 -21.55
N ALA A 466 7.80 -24.09 -21.80
CA ALA A 466 7.83 -25.55 -21.73
C ALA A 466 8.42 -26.03 -20.38
N GLN A 467 9.56 -26.70 -20.38
CA GLN A 467 10.23 -27.21 -19.16
C GLN A 467 11.13 -26.19 -18.48
N ALA A 468 11.55 -25.15 -19.21
CA ALA A 468 12.48 -24.14 -18.71
C ALA A 468 11.74 -23.11 -17.84
N VAL A 469 12.20 -22.95 -16.61
CA VAL A 469 11.67 -22.01 -15.62
C VAL A 469 12.76 -20.99 -15.27
N ALA A 470 12.38 -19.73 -15.24
CA ALA A 470 13.20 -18.65 -14.70
C ALA A 470 12.41 -17.94 -13.61
N VAL A 471 12.94 -17.95 -12.39
CA VAL A 471 12.42 -17.27 -11.22
C VAL A 471 13.30 -16.07 -10.92
N ARG A 472 12.68 -14.92 -10.68
CA ARG A 472 13.38 -13.65 -10.51
C ARG A 472 13.06 -13.00 -9.19
N ASP A 473 13.99 -12.18 -8.72
CA ASP A 473 13.77 -11.20 -7.67
C ASP A 473 12.42 -10.49 -7.90
N PRO A 474 11.53 -10.46 -6.90
CA PRO A 474 10.26 -9.73 -7.01
C PRO A 474 10.44 -8.21 -7.02
N GLY A 475 11.69 -7.71 -6.97
CA GLY A 475 12.05 -6.29 -6.99
C GLY A 475 12.40 -5.73 -5.61
N TRP A 476 12.22 -6.51 -4.55
CA TRP A 476 12.51 -6.14 -3.16
C TRP A 476 13.34 -7.20 -2.40
N ALA A 477 13.67 -8.29 -3.04
CA ALA A 477 14.30 -9.45 -2.41
C ALA A 477 15.81 -9.48 -2.71
N THR A 478 16.57 -8.68 -2.01
CA THR A 478 18.03 -8.77 -2.06
C THR A 478 18.51 -9.97 -1.24
N ILE A 479 19.35 -10.82 -1.81
CA ILE A 479 20.03 -11.89 -1.07
C ILE A 479 21.30 -11.30 -0.44
N PRO A 480 21.38 -11.20 0.91
CA PRO A 480 22.55 -10.62 1.57
C PRO A 480 23.84 -11.37 1.23
N ALA A 481 24.99 -10.70 1.33
CA ALA A 481 26.30 -11.35 1.22
C ALA A 481 26.41 -12.50 2.22
N GLY A 482 26.74 -13.72 1.75
CA GLY A 482 26.77 -14.93 2.58
C GLY A 482 25.41 -15.37 3.12
N GLY A 483 24.32 -14.74 2.68
CA GLY A 483 22.97 -14.97 3.17
C GLY A 483 22.15 -15.93 2.30
N ASN A 484 20.85 -15.98 2.59
CA ASN A 484 19.92 -16.83 1.87
C ASN A 484 18.58 -16.14 1.62
N TYR A 485 17.83 -16.68 0.65
CA TYR A 485 16.48 -16.27 0.31
C TYR A 485 15.60 -17.49 0.04
N THR A 486 14.32 -17.42 0.40
CA THR A 486 13.39 -18.54 0.21
C THR A 486 12.12 -18.05 -0.48
N PHE A 487 11.71 -18.78 -1.51
CA PHE A 487 10.43 -18.62 -2.17
C PHE A 487 9.77 -20.00 -2.31
N GLY A 488 8.48 -20.02 -2.63
CA GLY A 488 7.78 -21.27 -2.88
C GLY A 488 6.80 -21.16 -4.03
N PHE A 489 6.35 -22.31 -4.55
CA PHE A 489 5.41 -22.33 -5.66
C PHE A 489 4.51 -23.57 -5.66
N ASN A 490 3.37 -23.44 -6.34
CA ASN A 490 2.53 -24.56 -6.73
C ASN A 490 2.74 -24.86 -8.21
N ALA A 491 2.74 -26.16 -8.54
CA ALA A 491 2.82 -26.62 -9.92
C ALA A 491 1.88 -27.81 -10.16
N GLN A 492 1.45 -27.97 -11.41
CA GLN A 492 0.72 -29.13 -11.89
C GLN A 492 1.62 -30.01 -12.77
N TYR A 493 1.33 -31.32 -12.80
CA TYR A 493 2.03 -32.27 -13.67
C TYR A 493 1.14 -33.47 -13.96
N THR A 494 1.56 -34.27 -14.95
CA THR A 494 1.00 -35.61 -15.22
C THR A 494 2.15 -36.62 -15.30
N GLY A 495 1.96 -37.80 -14.72
CA GLY A 495 2.99 -38.82 -14.67
C GLY A 495 3.91 -38.69 -13.45
N THR A 496 5.20 -38.60 -13.64
CA THR A 496 6.20 -38.57 -12.55
C THR A 496 6.65 -37.14 -12.25
N ASN A 497 6.63 -36.76 -10.97
CA ASN A 497 7.16 -35.48 -10.50
C ASN A 497 8.65 -35.58 -10.14
N THR A 498 9.50 -35.41 -11.13
CA THR A 498 10.95 -35.46 -10.94
C THR A 498 11.48 -34.07 -10.56
N LYS A 499 12.32 -34.00 -9.53
CA LYS A 499 12.98 -32.76 -9.11
C LYS A 499 13.92 -32.26 -10.22
N PRO A 500 14.11 -30.94 -10.38
CA PRO A 500 15.13 -30.39 -11.27
C PRO A 500 16.52 -30.87 -10.92
N ALA A 501 17.30 -31.24 -11.93
CA ALA A 501 18.64 -31.80 -11.77
C ALA A 501 19.71 -30.72 -11.51
N ALA A 502 19.52 -29.51 -12.03
CA ALA A 502 20.48 -28.42 -11.94
C ALA A 502 19.79 -27.06 -11.86
N PHE A 503 20.46 -26.12 -11.20
CA PHE A 503 20.02 -24.73 -11.05
C PHE A 503 21.17 -23.79 -11.40
N THR A 504 20.83 -22.65 -11.98
CA THR A 504 21.77 -21.55 -12.20
C THR A 504 21.24 -20.26 -11.58
N LEU A 505 22.08 -19.55 -10.85
CA LEU A 505 21.77 -18.22 -10.29
C LEU A 505 22.58 -17.17 -11.05
N ASN A 506 21.91 -16.25 -11.71
CA ASN A 506 22.51 -15.25 -12.61
C ASN A 506 23.50 -15.88 -13.62
N GLY A 507 23.15 -17.06 -14.16
CA GLY A 507 23.98 -17.81 -15.10
C GLY A 507 25.07 -18.67 -14.45
N THR A 508 25.37 -18.53 -13.16
CA THR A 508 26.33 -19.34 -12.42
C THR A 508 25.69 -20.62 -11.92
N ALA A 509 26.29 -21.78 -12.19
CA ALA A 509 25.79 -23.07 -11.70
C ALA A 509 25.87 -23.14 -10.18
N CYS A 510 24.75 -23.54 -9.54
CA CYS A 510 24.66 -23.71 -8.09
C CYS A 510 24.85 -25.17 -7.69
N SER A 511 25.50 -25.39 -6.55
CA SER A 511 25.55 -26.70 -5.90
C SER A 511 24.22 -27.02 -5.21
N GLY A 512 23.89 -28.31 -4.99
CA GLY A 512 22.81 -28.75 -4.11
C GLY A 512 21.48 -29.14 -4.75
N GLY A 513 21.37 -29.34 -6.07
CA GLY A 513 20.16 -29.84 -6.72
C GLY A 513 19.71 -31.26 -6.29
N SER A 514 20.57 -32.04 -5.63
CA SER A 514 20.28 -33.38 -5.12
C SER A 514 20.58 -33.47 -3.63
N GLY A 515 19.72 -32.91 -2.80
CA GLY A 515 19.68 -33.24 -1.38
C GLY A 515 19.14 -34.67 -1.20
N ALA A 516 19.94 -35.57 -0.65
CA ALA A 516 19.51 -36.88 -0.26
C ALA A 516 18.31 -36.77 0.69
N GLN A 517 17.23 -37.45 0.36
CA GLN A 517 16.06 -37.62 1.20
C GLN A 517 16.50 -38.30 2.51
N PRO A 518 16.11 -37.84 3.71
CA PRO A 518 16.28 -38.64 4.92
C PRO A 518 15.65 -40.00 4.72
N PRO A 519 16.25 -41.08 5.25
CA PRO A 519 15.66 -42.39 5.09
C PRO A 519 14.27 -42.44 5.71
N PRO A 520 13.32 -43.13 5.08
CA PRO A 520 11.98 -43.29 5.62
C PRO A 520 12.05 -43.99 6.99
N PRO A 521 11.18 -43.65 7.94
CA PRO A 521 11.07 -44.39 9.19
C PRO A 521 10.71 -45.85 8.89
N PRO A 522 11.18 -46.80 9.72
CA PRO A 522 10.94 -48.21 9.46
C PRO A 522 9.46 -48.54 9.45
N PRO A 523 9.02 -49.50 8.63
CA PRO A 523 7.62 -49.83 8.47
C PRO A 523 7.02 -50.36 9.76
N PRO A 524 5.82 -49.97 10.16
CA PRO A 524 5.11 -50.60 11.25
C PRO A 524 4.68 -52.01 10.82
N THR A 525 4.86 -52.94 11.74
CA THR A 525 4.44 -54.36 11.66
C THR A 525 2.95 -54.49 11.35
N PRO A 526 2.54 -55.54 10.60
CA PRO A 526 1.17 -55.63 10.10
C PRO A 526 0.18 -56.08 11.19
N PRO A 527 -1.03 -55.52 11.23
CA PRO A 527 -2.18 -56.18 11.83
C PRO A 527 -3.07 -56.82 10.77
N THR A 528 -3.48 -57.97 11.03
CA THR A 528 -4.49 -58.82 10.41
C THR A 528 -5.90 -58.36 10.79
N PRO A 529 -6.96 -58.87 10.23
CA PRO A 529 -7.59 -58.97 8.92
C PRO A 529 -8.98 -58.30 8.85
N PRO A 530 -9.95 -58.68 8.01
CA PRO A 530 -10.32 -58.03 6.78
C PRO A 530 -11.46 -57.02 6.93
N GLN A 531 -11.36 -55.97 6.14
CA GLN A 531 -12.34 -54.93 6.01
C GLN A 531 -13.46 -55.35 5.06
N PRO A 532 -14.71 -54.97 5.33
CA PRO A 532 -15.81 -55.13 4.38
C PRO A 532 -15.62 -54.26 3.14
N PRO A 533 -16.29 -54.57 2.03
CA PRO A 533 -16.01 -53.97 0.73
C PRO A 533 -16.27 -52.44 0.70
N THR A 534 -15.32 -51.75 0.13
CA THR A 534 -15.38 -50.31 -0.17
C THR A 534 -16.55 -49.99 -1.12
N PRO A 535 -17.33 -48.96 -0.83
CA PRO A 535 -18.26 -48.41 -1.82
C PRO A 535 -17.50 -47.85 -3.04
N PRO A 536 -18.08 -47.89 -4.24
CA PRO A 536 -17.44 -47.36 -5.46
C PRO A 536 -17.11 -45.89 -5.34
N PRO A 537 -16.04 -45.40 -6.04
CA PRO A 537 -15.65 -43.99 -5.98
C PRO A 537 -16.81 -43.09 -6.46
N PRO A 538 -17.03 -41.94 -5.78
CA PRO A 538 -18.13 -41.07 -6.13
C PRO A 538 -17.87 -40.50 -7.53
N THR A 539 -18.86 -40.69 -8.40
CA THR A 539 -19.03 -39.95 -9.67
C THR A 539 -18.88 -38.45 -9.44
N SER A 540 -18.22 -37.77 -10.36
CA SER A 540 -17.97 -36.31 -10.37
C SER A 540 -19.09 -35.52 -9.71
N GLY A 541 -18.82 -34.88 -8.58
CA GLY A 541 -19.82 -34.13 -7.80
C GLY A 541 -20.40 -32.98 -8.58
N ALA A 542 -21.73 -32.79 -8.48
CA ALA A 542 -22.43 -31.68 -9.12
C ALA A 542 -22.03 -30.29 -8.58
N CYS A 543 -21.20 -30.22 -7.54
CA CYS A 543 -20.72 -28.98 -6.91
C CYS A 543 -19.31 -29.14 -6.34
N SER A 544 -18.65 -27.98 -6.13
CA SER A 544 -17.46 -27.89 -5.26
C SER A 544 -17.58 -26.69 -4.32
N VAL A 545 -16.96 -26.83 -3.13
CA VAL A 545 -16.92 -25.78 -2.12
C VAL A 545 -15.48 -25.56 -1.67
N LEU A 546 -14.95 -24.39 -1.99
CA LEU A 546 -13.67 -23.94 -1.45
C LEU A 546 -13.94 -23.22 -0.11
N TYR A 547 -13.44 -23.76 0.98
CA TYR A 547 -13.53 -23.19 2.32
C TYR A 547 -12.16 -22.67 2.75
N THR A 548 -12.05 -21.38 3.02
CA THR A 548 -10.78 -20.74 3.39
C THR A 548 -10.96 -19.92 4.67
N VAL A 549 -10.22 -20.30 5.72
CA VAL A 549 -10.10 -19.44 6.93
C VAL A 549 -9.15 -18.30 6.56
N THR A 550 -9.67 -17.07 6.55
CA THR A 550 -8.92 -15.87 6.17
C THR A 550 -8.27 -15.18 7.37
N SER A 551 -8.79 -15.41 8.56
CA SER A 551 -8.23 -14.92 9.82
C SER A 551 -8.66 -15.82 10.97
N ASP A 552 -7.76 -16.08 11.93
CA ASP A 552 -8.02 -16.84 13.15
C ASP A 552 -7.23 -16.22 14.31
N TRP A 553 -7.92 -15.86 15.41
CA TRP A 553 -7.31 -15.20 16.58
C TRP A 553 -7.46 -16.02 17.88
N GLY A 554 -7.61 -17.36 17.76
CA GLY A 554 -7.56 -18.32 18.88
C GLY A 554 -8.88 -18.59 19.59
N ASN A 555 -9.87 -17.72 19.49
CA ASN A 555 -11.24 -17.90 20.00
C ASN A 555 -12.33 -17.45 19.02
N GLY A 556 -11.91 -17.00 17.83
CA GLY A 556 -12.79 -16.61 16.74
C GLY A 556 -12.04 -16.61 15.41
N PHE A 557 -12.78 -16.63 14.30
CA PHE A 557 -12.23 -16.75 12.97
C PHE A 557 -13.16 -16.15 11.92
N VAL A 558 -12.59 -15.82 10.78
CA VAL A 558 -13.30 -15.40 9.56
C VAL A 558 -13.04 -16.40 8.46
N THR A 559 -14.08 -16.76 7.75
CA THR A 559 -14.03 -17.72 6.65
C THR A 559 -14.72 -17.17 5.42
N ASN A 560 -14.09 -17.38 4.26
CA ASN A 560 -14.70 -17.22 2.95
C ASN A 560 -14.92 -18.58 2.30
N MET A 561 -16.08 -18.76 1.68
CA MET A 561 -16.44 -19.96 0.92
C MET A 561 -16.84 -19.59 -0.49
N THR A 562 -16.33 -20.31 -1.47
CA THR A 562 -16.75 -20.20 -2.88
C THR A 562 -17.44 -21.47 -3.27
N ILE A 563 -18.70 -21.35 -3.67
CA ILE A 563 -19.55 -22.45 -4.16
C ILE A 563 -19.49 -22.42 -5.68
N THR A 564 -19.19 -23.54 -6.32
CA THR A 564 -19.19 -23.68 -7.79
C THR A 564 -20.25 -24.68 -8.21
N ASN A 565 -21.12 -24.28 -9.14
CA ASN A 565 -22.07 -25.18 -9.81
C ASN A 565 -21.34 -25.98 -10.90
N ARG A 566 -21.03 -27.24 -10.64
CA ARG A 566 -20.40 -28.15 -11.60
C ARG A 566 -21.41 -28.98 -12.40
N SER A 567 -22.71 -28.79 -12.15
CA SER A 567 -23.75 -29.46 -12.90
C SER A 567 -23.96 -28.82 -14.27
N SER A 568 -24.63 -29.54 -15.18
CA SER A 568 -25.00 -29.03 -16.48
C SER A 568 -26.24 -28.14 -16.46
N LYS A 569 -26.87 -27.90 -15.30
CA LYS A 569 -28.08 -27.09 -15.16
C LYS A 569 -27.81 -25.89 -14.27
N ALA A 570 -28.41 -24.74 -14.63
CA ALA A 570 -28.39 -23.56 -13.74
C ALA A 570 -29.17 -23.86 -12.45
N TRP A 571 -28.68 -23.36 -11.34
CA TRP A 571 -29.41 -23.38 -10.07
C TRP A 571 -30.23 -22.12 -9.91
N ASN A 572 -31.50 -22.28 -9.48
CA ASN A 572 -32.38 -21.20 -9.08
C ASN A 572 -32.61 -21.28 -7.57
N GLY A 573 -31.66 -20.84 -6.82
CA GLY A 573 -31.55 -21.02 -5.38
C GLY A 573 -30.54 -22.07 -4.99
N TRP A 574 -29.80 -21.82 -3.92
CA TRP A 574 -28.85 -22.75 -3.33
C TRP A 574 -28.96 -22.81 -1.82
N ASN A 575 -28.72 -23.97 -1.27
CA ASN A 575 -28.62 -24.22 0.15
C ASN A 575 -27.35 -25.00 0.42
N LEU A 576 -26.35 -24.33 1.00
CA LEU A 576 -25.07 -24.91 1.43
C LEU A 576 -25.21 -25.42 2.85
N ALA A 577 -24.78 -26.65 3.12
CA ALA A 577 -24.79 -27.19 4.47
C ALA A 577 -23.50 -27.94 4.81
N TRP A 578 -23.12 -27.90 6.10
CA TRP A 578 -21.99 -28.61 6.67
C TRP A 578 -22.18 -28.84 8.16
N ALA A 579 -21.30 -29.64 8.75
CA ALA A 579 -21.20 -29.75 10.21
C ALA A 579 -19.78 -29.38 10.67
N PHE A 580 -19.69 -28.60 11.74
CA PHE A 580 -18.42 -28.35 12.38
C PHE A 580 -17.95 -29.55 13.20
N GLY A 581 -16.65 -29.78 13.22
CA GLY A 581 -16.04 -30.87 14.01
C GLY A 581 -15.74 -30.50 15.46
N GLY A 582 -16.00 -29.25 15.88
CA GLY A 582 -15.69 -28.72 17.20
C GLY A 582 -16.82 -27.86 17.76
N THR A 583 -16.44 -26.87 18.56
CA THR A 583 -17.36 -25.93 19.26
C THR A 583 -17.74 -24.70 18.45
N GLN A 584 -17.41 -24.68 17.17
CA GLN A 584 -17.57 -23.49 16.30
C GLN A 584 -19.03 -23.02 16.23
N ARG A 585 -19.21 -21.66 16.29
CA ARG A 585 -20.48 -20.98 16.14
C ARG A 585 -20.34 -19.86 15.13
N VAL A 586 -21.28 -19.77 14.18
CA VAL A 586 -21.37 -18.64 13.27
C VAL A 586 -22.00 -17.48 14.02
N THR A 587 -21.32 -16.34 14.06
CA THR A 587 -21.78 -15.12 14.75
C THR A 587 -22.32 -14.07 13.79
N SER A 588 -21.78 -14.02 12.56
CA SER A 588 -22.21 -13.12 11.50
C SER A 588 -21.96 -13.79 10.15
N LEU A 589 -22.85 -13.57 9.16
CA LEU A 589 -22.73 -14.14 7.83
C LEU A 589 -23.12 -13.11 6.78
N TRP A 590 -22.40 -13.05 5.68
CA TRP A 590 -22.68 -12.17 4.53
C TRP A 590 -22.92 -12.98 3.26
N ASN A 591 -23.69 -12.41 2.35
CA ASN A 591 -24.12 -12.99 1.07
C ASN A 591 -25.04 -14.22 1.22
N GLY A 592 -25.72 -14.37 2.33
CA GLY A 592 -26.67 -15.47 2.58
C GLY A 592 -27.41 -15.33 3.88
N THR A 593 -28.27 -16.31 4.20
CA THR A 593 -28.97 -16.42 5.48
C THR A 593 -28.58 -17.72 6.16
N VAL A 594 -28.06 -17.63 7.39
CA VAL A 594 -27.57 -18.78 8.14
C VAL A 594 -28.58 -19.28 9.17
N SER A 595 -28.62 -20.59 9.34
CA SER A 595 -29.25 -21.28 10.46
C SER A 595 -28.26 -22.31 11.01
N GLN A 596 -28.03 -22.31 12.33
CA GLN A 596 -27.16 -23.28 13.00
C GLN A 596 -27.88 -23.94 14.16
N ALA A 597 -27.88 -25.27 14.16
CA ALA A 597 -28.38 -26.12 15.25
C ALA A 597 -27.26 -27.08 15.73
N GLY A 598 -26.71 -26.82 16.91
CA GLY A 598 -25.54 -27.55 17.37
C GLY A 598 -24.33 -27.34 16.43
N SER A 599 -23.73 -28.41 15.95
CA SER A 599 -22.64 -28.36 14.95
C SER A 599 -23.14 -28.20 13.52
N ALA A 600 -24.41 -28.49 13.23
CA ALA A 600 -24.96 -28.44 11.87
C ALA A 600 -25.28 -26.99 11.46
N VAL A 601 -24.77 -26.58 10.32
CA VAL A 601 -24.95 -25.25 9.74
C VAL A 601 -25.60 -25.39 8.36
N SER A 602 -26.56 -24.52 8.08
CA SER A 602 -27.21 -24.38 6.77
C SER A 602 -27.23 -22.90 6.37
N VAL A 603 -26.81 -22.61 5.14
CA VAL A 603 -26.79 -21.28 4.56
C VAL A 603 -27.59 -21.25 3.27
N ARG A 604 -28.61 -20.40 3.19
CA ARG A 604 -29.38 -20.18 1.98
C ARG A 604 -28.93 -18.90 1.27
N ASN A 605 -29.12 -18.89 -0.04
CA ASN A 605 -28.81 -17.70 -0.85
C ASN A 605 -29.57 -16.45 -0.38
N ALA A 606 -28.96 -15.28 -0.57
CA ALA A 606 -29.64 -14.01 -0.52
C ALA A 606 -30.51 -13.80 -1.77
N ALA A 607 -31.43 -12.85 -1.73
CA ALA A 607 -32.39 -12.61 -2.83
C ALA A 607 -31.71 -12.32 -4.19
N TYR A 608 -30.50 -11.77 -4.16
CA TYR A 608 -29.79 -11.32 -5.37
C TYR A 608 -28.78 -12.35 -5.93
N ASN A 609 -28.42 -13.42 -5.22
CA ASN A 609 -27.37 -14.36 -5.61
C ASN A 609 -27.84 -15.82 -5.73
N GLY A 610 -29.15 -16.03 -5.86
CA GLY A 610 -29.73 -17.38 -5.94
C GLY A 610 -29.49 -18.10 -7.27
N GLN A 611 -29.19 -17.38 -8.37
CA GLN A 611 -28.95 -17.97 -9.67
C GLN A 611 -27.46 -18.24 -9.90
N ILE A 612 -27.12 -19.51 -10.18
CA ILE A 612 -25.73 -19.90 -10.52
C ILE A 612 -25.77 -20.73 -11.80
N ALA A 613 -25.28 -20.19 -12.91
CA ALA A 613 -25.16 -20.89 -14.18
C ALA A 613 -24.22 -22.10 -14.07
N PRO A 614 -24.29 -23.08 -15.00
CA PRO A 614 -23.29 -24.16 -15.10
C PRO A 614 -21.87 -23.57 -15.17
N GLY A 615 -20.97 -24.06 -14.32
CA GLY A 615 -19.61 -23.55 -14.17
C GLY A 615 -19.49 -22.22 -13.39
N GLY A 616 -20.63 -21.57 -13.09
CA GLY A 616 -20.67 -20.32 -12.32
C GLY A 616 -20.38 -20.51 -10.84
N THR A 617 -20.01 -19.40 -10.17
CA THR A 617 -19.64 -19.39 -8.75
C THR A 617 -20.43 -18.36 -7.97
N VAL A 618 -20.56 -18.58 -6.66
CA VAL A 618 -21.02 -17.58 -5.68
C VAL A 618 -20.14 -17.66 -4.44
N SER A 619 -19.86 -16.50 -3.85
CA SER A 619 -19.09 -16.42 -2.62
C SER A 619 -19.99 -16.06 -1.45
N VAL A 620 -19.77 -16.73 -0.31
CA VAL A 620 -20.40 -16.47 0.98
C VAL A 620 -19.33 -16.53 2.05
N GLY A 621 -19.43 -15.70 3.07
CA GLY A 621 -18.46 -15.74 4.15
C GLY A 621 -19.11 -15.51 5.49
N PHE A 622 -18.39 -15.87 6.56
CA PHE A 622 -18.87 -15.69 7.92
C PHE A 622 -17.75 -15.45 8.92
N GLN A 623 -18.12 -14.80 10.01
CA GLN A 623 -17.33 -14.76 11.23
C GLN A 623 -17.91 -15.80 12.20
N GLY A 624 -17.04 -16.48 12.91
CA GLY A 624 -17.44 -17.45 13.93
C GLY A 624 -16.54 -17.38 15.16
N THR A 625 -17.03 -17.99 16.24
CA THR A 625 -16.28 -18.22 17.49
C THR A 625 -16.09 -19.69 17.75
N TYR A 626 -15.06 -20.04 18.53
CA TYR A 626 -14.82 -21.41 18.99
C TYR A 626 -14.05 -21.42 20.32
N SER A 627 -14.04 -22.57 20.97
CA SER A 627 -13.14 -22.86 22.08
C SER A 627 -12.37 -24.16 21.79
N GLY A 628 -11.06 -24.15 22.11
CA GLY A 628 -10.17 -25.27 21.78
C GLY A 628 -9.60 -25.18 20.37
N SER A 629 -9.91 -26.12 19.48
CA SER A 629 -9.42 -26.14 18.11
C SER A 629 -10.49 -25.71 17.10
N ASN A 630 -10.04 -25.22 15.93
CA ASN A 630 -10.89 -24.79 14.82
C ASN A 630 -10.71 -25.71 13.60
N PRO A 631 -11.17 -26.97 13.65
CA PRO A 631 -11.01 -27.90 12.54
C PRO A 631 -11.90 -27.50 11.37
N ARG A 632 -11.36 -27.62 10.15
CA ARG A 632 -12.14 -27.45 8.93
C ARG A 632 -13.26 -28.50 8.84
N PRO A 633 -14.48 -28.14 8.39
CA PRO A 633 -15.52 -29.11 8.07
C PRO A 633 -15.04 -30.14 7.02
N SER A 634 -15.36 -31.40 7.23
CA SER A 634 -14.90 -32.50 6.37
C SER A 634 -15.79 -32.72 5.14
N LEU A 635 -17.04 -32.26 5.18
CA LEU A 635 -18.02 -32.45 4.11
C LEU A 635 -18.90 -31.23 3.96
N PHE A 636 -19.12 -30.83 2.71
CA PHE A 636 -20.10 -29.82 2.31
C PHE A 636 -21.14 -30.43 1.39
N THR A 637 -22.38 -29.97 1.50
CA THR A 637 -23.44 -30.32 0.56
C THR A 637 -24.09 -29.04 0.01
N VAL A 638 -24.44 -29.04 -1.26
CA VAL A 638 -25.24 -27.97 -1.86
C VAL A 638 -26.51 -28.60 -2.47
N ASN A 639 -27.67 -28.08 -2.08
CA ASN A 639 -28.97 -28.62 -2.44
C ASN A 639 -29.10 -30.13 -2.18
N GLY A 640 -28.47 -30.60 -1.09
CA GLY A 640 -28.47 -32.01 -0.67
C GLY A 640 -27.45 -32.92 -1.40
N ALA A 641 -26.76 -32.42 -2.43
CA ALA A 641 -25.71 -33.14 -3.12
C ALA A 641 -24.35 -32.90 -2.44
N ALA A 642 -23.56 -33.96 -2.22
CA ALA A 642 -22.21 -33.83 -1.70
C ALA A 642 -21.30 -33.11 -2.70
N CYS A 643 -20.52 -32.13 -2.21
CA CYS A 643 -19.56 -31.33 -2.98
C CYS A 643 -18.12 -31.85 -2.77
N GLN A 644 -17.30 -31.64 -3.79
CA GLN A 644 -15.85 -31.86 -3.74
C GLN A 644 -15.13 -30.68 -3.13
#